data_ee19b35b87cd6bf97e353128e70035f3
#
_entry.id   ee19b35b87cd6bf97e353128e70035f3
#
_cell.length_a   1.000
_cell.length_b   1.000
_cell.length_c   1.000
_cell.angle_alpha   90.00
_cell.angle_beta   90.00
_cell.angle_gamma   90.00
#
_symmetry.space_group_name_H-M   'P 1'
#
loop_
_entity.id
_entity.type
_entity.pdbx_description
1 polymer ?
#
loop_
_entity_poly.entity_id
_entity_poly.type
_entity_poly.pdbx_seq_one_letter_code
_entity_poly.pdbx_strand_id
1 'polypeptide(L)'
;MGKASNGRQGRRKGVARAVKQALAGSAALYAASVSAQTQAPAAITVLPTVTVTSAPVALGEAPAPIAGGLIGGGARMGILGNTSVMDTPFSVTSYTAQTIENEQARSVADVATMDPSVRMSSARSNINEDLTIRGFNVPTADFAFNGMFGLTPYWRAPVETLERVEIIKGPSAALFGMTPGGSVGGVVNLVPKRATDEPITRVTGSVMSDSVFGVHADVGRRFGPDNAFGIRVNGMLRDGDTPIKDQSTREALGSVALDYRGEKLRSSLDLIWQKERIDNVVRQFQLGADLTSIPEAPSNKNPYPGLGWSDGRNTAGVFKIEYDITDYLTAYAGYGQRKLDWDAFAANPVLQNTQGDYSFFGGWQRMTVDSKSTEAGLRSNFKTGPVSHKVAFSYTLLDQKSDLGFYTGFPPGNSNIYAGNIFDTPSISGISNPLNRYQSTKLTSYALADTLGFMDDRLQLTLGARRQNVQGQNYNFANGEPSGPRYDKSATTPLAGVVFKVRPDLSVYASYVEGLSQGDTAPTSAAITNPGETLSPFKSKQKELGVKYNLNDDMLATVALFELTRPSSGISGNTFGEFGEQRNRGVEASFAGEVAKGVRLLGGVSYIDAVINKATTPGLQGNKAIGVPDWQFNLGAEWDTPFVPGLTVLGRVIYTDRTYANADNTLSVPSWTRVDAGARYETKISGTPVTFRFNVENLFNRNYWGTATAGYLFVGTPRTYTFSTSIAF
;
A
#
# COMPACT_ATOMS: atom_id res chain seq x y z
N MET A 1 -29.39 -0.24 31.64
CA MET A 1 -28.17 -1.07 31.52
C MET A 1 -28.36 -2.52 30.97
N GLY A 2 -29.51 -2.97 30.56
CA GLY A 2 -29.77 -4.39 30.28
C GLY A 2 -30.08 -4.81 28.84
N LYS A 3 -30.07 -3.92 27.83
CA LYS A 3 -30.47 -4.25 26.45
C LYS A 3 -29.36 -4.34 25.40
N ALA A 4 -28.15 -3.89 25.69
CA ALA A 4 -27.03 -3.93 24.74
C ALA A 4 -26.30 -5.30 24.68
N SER A 5 -26.33 -6.09 25.75
CA SER A 5 -25.63 -7.38 25.81
C SER A 5 -26.33 -8.52 25.05
N ASN A 6 -27.67 -8.49 24.94
CA ASN A 6 -28.43 -9.55 24.26
C ASN A 6 -28.31 -9.51 22.73
N GLY A 7 -28.05 -8.35 22.13
CA GLY A 7 -27.84 -8.25 20.69
C GLY A 7 -26.49 -8.83 20.23
N ARG A 8 -25.46 -8.75 21.06
CA ARG A 8 -24.14 -9.31 20.77
C ARG A 8 -24.11 -10.86 20.85
N GLN A 9 -24.77 -11.44 21.83
CA GLN A 9 -24.84 -12.92 21.96
C GLN A 9 -25.65 -13.59 20.84
N GLY A 10 -26.72 -12.95 20.38
CA GLY A 10 -27.53 -13.48 19.25
C GLY A 10 -26.77 -13.47 17.92
N ARG A 11 -25.95 -12.44 17.68
CA ARG A 11 -25.14 -12.32 16.46
C ARG A 11 -23.94 -13.27 16.45
N ARG A 12 -23.26 -13.47 17.60
CA ARG A 12 -22.18 -14.48 17.75
C ARG A 12 -22.63 -15.89 17.38
N LYS A 13 -23.88 -16.24 17.71
CA LYS A 13 -24.47 -17.54 17.33
C LYS A 13 -24.75 -17.66 15.83
N GLY A 14 -25.01 -16.57 15.13
CA GLY A 14 -25.30 -16.57 13.68
C GLY A 14 -24.06 -16.84 12.83
N VAL A 15 -22.94 -16.17 13.10
CA VAL A 15 -21.68 -16.34 12.35
C VAL A 15 -21.03 -17.68 12.65
N ALA A 16 -21.00 -18.09 13.93
CA ALA A 16 -20.52 -19.43 14.31
C ALA A 16 -21.36 -20.55 13.69
N ARG A 17 -22.65 -20.30 13.45
CA ARG A 17 -23.53 -21.23 12.77
C ARG A 17 -23.29 -21.27 11.26
N ALA A 18 -22.99 -20.14 10.63
CA ALA A 18 -22.64 -20.06 9.21
C ALA A 18 -21.28 -20.71 8.93
N VAL A 19 -20.28 -20.50 9.79
CA VAL A 19 -18.96 -21.15 9.69
C VAL A 19 -19.06 -22.66 9.96
N LYS A 20 -19.86 -23.09 10.95
CA LYS A 20 -20.15 -24.52 11.17
C LYS A 20 -20.91 -25.15 10.01
N GLN A 21 -21.82 -24.43 9.36
CA GLN A 21 -22.53 -24.92 8.19
C GLN A 21 -21.65 -24.96 6.94
N ALA A 22 -20.72 -24.02 6.76
CA ALA A 22 -19.72 -24.06 5.69
C ALA A 22 -18.73 -25.22 5.89
N LEU A 23 -18.28 -25.47 7.12
CA LEU A 23 -17.42 -26.62 7.47
C LEU A 23 -18.15 -27.95 7.38
N ALA A 24 -19.44 -28.02 7.76
CA ALA A 24 -20.28 -29.21 7.64
C ALA A 24 -20.68 -29.49 6.19
N GLY A 25 -20.90 -28.46 5.37
CA GLY A 25 -21.14 -28.57 3.93
C GLY A 25 -19.94 -29.15 3.19
N SER A 26 -18.71 -28.76 3.60
CA SER A 26 -17.48 -29.34 3.07
C SER A 26 -17.30 -30.81 3.40
N ALA A 27 -17.74 -31.23 4.59
CA ALA A 27 -17.72 -32.65 5.01
C ALA A 27 -18.77 -33.50 4.29
N ALA A 28 -19.93 -32.93 3.94
CA ALA A 28 -21.00 -33.65 3.23
C ALA A 28 -20.68 -33.84 1.74
N LEU A 29 -19.97 -32.94 1.10
CA LEU A 29 -19.46 -33.12 -0.26
C LEU A 29 -18.34 -34.18 -0.33
N TYR A 30 -17.64 -34.42 0.78
CA TYR A 30 -16.58 -35.41 0.89
C TYR A 30 -17.13 -36.85 1.00
N ALA A 31 -18.33 -37.05 1.53
CA ALA A 31 -18.93 -38.35 1.73
C ALA A 31 -19.51 -38.99 0.43
N ALA A 32 -19.67 -38.20 -0.63
CA ALA A 32 -20.26 -38.66 -1.89
C ALA A 32 -19.25 -39.13 -2.94
N SER A 33 -17.92 -39.00 -2.70
CA SER A 33 -16.87 -39.34 -3.68
C SER A 33 -15.94 -40.50 -3.31
N VAL A 34 -16.21 -41.22 -2.24
CA VAL A 34 -15.39 -42.37 -1.84
C VAL A 34 -16.05 -43.69 -2.34
N SER A 35 -15.85 -43.97 -3.60
CA SER A 35 -15.97 -45.34 -4.12
C SER A 35 -14.98 -45.53 -5.25
N ALA A 36 -14.02 -46.41 -5.00
CA ALA A 36 -13.12 -47.10 -5.93
C ALA A 36 -11.65 -46.70 -5.98
N GLN A 37 -10.92 -47.65 -5.55
CA GLN A 37 -9.67 -48.23 -6.03
C GLN A 37 -8.42 -48.03 -5.17
N THR A 38 -8.10 -49.13 -4.48
CA THR A 38 -6.79 -49.49 -3.92
C THR A 38 -5.74 -49.62 -5.05
N GLN A 39 -4.71 -48.80 -5.04
CA GLN A 39 -3.44 -49.05 -5.72
C GLN A 39 -2.26 -48.73 -4.81
N ALA A 40 -1.19 -49.52 -4.96
CA ALA A 40 0.01 -49.58 -4.13
C ALA A 40 0.84 -48.27 -4.11
N PRO A 41 1.73 -48.08 -3.15
CA PRO A 41 2.43 -46.82 -2.94
C PRO A 41 3.41 -46.53 -4.09
N ALA A 42 3.15 -45.45 -4.83
CA ALA A 42 4.05 -44.94 -5.83
C ALA A 42 5.11 -43.99 -5.18
N ALA A 43 6.32 -44.13 -5.68
CA ALA A 43 7.50 -43.40 -5.26
C ALA A 43 7.27 -41.88 -5.22
N ILE A 44 7.92 -41.20 -4.27
CA ILE A 44 7.97 -39.78 -4.11
C ILE A 44 8.54 -39.18 -5.42
N THR A 45 7.66 -38.62 -6.25
CA THR A 45 8.09 -37.86 -7.42
C THR A 45 8.39 -36.44 -6.93
N VAL A 46 9.68 -36.09 -6.84
CA VAL A 46 10.13 -34.70 -6.73
C VAL A 46 9.55 -33.99 -7.94
N LEU A 47 8.74 -32.96 -7.72
CA LEU A 47 8.23 -32.13 -8.80
C LEU A 47 9.41 -31.58 -9.61
N PRO A 48 9.38 -31.66 -10.94
CA PRO A 48 10.47 -31.13 -11.75
C PRO A 48 10.61 -29.63 -11.51
N THR A 49 11.85 -29.20 -11.30
CA THR A 49 12.22 -27.79 -11.32
C THR A 49 11.71 -27.19 -12.63
N VAL A 50 10.75 -26.26 -12.54
CA VAL A 50 10.28 -25.53 -13.70
C VAL A 50 11.43 -24.65 -14.15
N THR A 51 12.17 -25.12 -15.16
CA THR A 51 13.17 -24.29 -15.84
C THR A 51 12.37 -23.30 -16.70
N VAL A 52 12.17 -22.08 -16.18
CA VAL A 52 11.59 -20.99 -16.96
C VAL A 52 12.65 -20.55 -17.96
N THR A 53 12.58 -21.11 -19.17
CA THR A 53 13.25 -20.50 -20.34
C THR A 53 12.53 -19.18 -20.57
N SER A 54 13.20 -18.05 -20.33
CA SER A 54 12.64 -16.71 -20.51
C SER A 54 12.34 -16.49 -21.98
N ALA A 55 11.11 -16.81 -22.40
CA ALA A 55 10.54 -16.22 -23.58
C ALA A 55 10.49 -14.69 -23.39
N PRO A 56 10.70 -13.88 -24.44
CA PRO A 56 10.55 -12.44 -24.31
C PRO A 56 9.18 -12.15 -23.72
N VAL A 57 9.15 -11.44 -22.56
CA VAL A 57 7.91 -11.08 -21.87
C VAL A 57 7.04 -10.31 -22.85
N ALA A 58 5.86 -10.81 -23.17
CA ALA A 58 4.93 -10.12 -24.05
C ALA A 58 4.58 -8.75 -23.44
N LEU A 59 4.47 -7.72 -24.27
CA LEU A 59 4.04 -6.40 -23.86
C LEU A 59 2.71 -6.54 -23.07
N GLY A 60 2.70 -6.19 -21.80
CA GLY A 60 1.53 -6.33 -20.93
C GLY A 60 1.64 -7.43 -19.87
N GLU A 61 2.48 -8.44 -20.03
CA GLU A 61 2.73 -9.44 -18.98
C GLU A 61 3.75 -8.96 -17.97
N ALA A 62 3.52 -9.33 -16.73
CA ALA A 62 4.45 -9.02 -15.66
C ALA A 62 5.62 -10.02 -15.68
N PRO A 63 6.87 -9.59 -15.44
CA PRO A 63 7.99 -10.50 -15.30
C PRO A 63 7.70 -11.60 -14.28
N ALA A 64 8.13 -12.82 -14.59
CA ALA A 64 7.93 -13.98 -13.74
C ALA A 64 8.49 -13.74 -12.32
N PRO A 65 7.93 -14.39 -11.30
CA PRO A 65 8.51 -14.37 -9.97
C PRO A 65 9.95 -14.92 -9.96
N ILE A 66 10.78 -14.36 -9.08
CA ILE A 66 12.15 -14.77 -8.80
C ILE A 66 12.32 -15.03 -7.30
N ALA A 67 13.51 -15.40 -6.88
CA ALA A 67 13.83 -15.61 -5.46
C ALA A 67 12.89 -16.65 -4.79
N GLY A 68 12.72 -17.80 -5.42
CA GLY A 68 11.83 -18.85 -4.90
C GLY A 68 10.34 -18.46 -4.89
N GLY A 69 9.93 -17.49 -5.72
CA GLY A 69 8.55 -17.02 -5.78
C GLY A 69 8.21 -15.88 -4.82
N LEU A 70 9.15 -15.43 -3.98
CA LEU A 70 8.91 -14.41 -2.95
C LEU A 70 8.67 -13.02 -3.54
N ILE A 71 9.39 -12.67 -4.61
CA ILE A 71 9.26 -11.37 -5.27
C ILE A 71 9.07 -11.52 -6.78
N GLY A 72 8.41 -10.56 -7.41
CA GLY A 72 8.29 -10.47 -8.86
C GLY A 72 9.62 -10.06 -9.49
N GLY A 73 9.95 -10.63 -10.65
CA GLY A 73 11.17 -10.30 -11.44
C GLY A 73 11.15 -8.90 -12.04
N GLY A 74 10.12 -8.12 -11.82
CA GLY A 74 9.96 -6.75 -12.27
C GLY A 74 8.67 -6.13 -11.80
N ALA A 75 8.35 -4.94 -12.34
CA ALA A 75 7.15 -4.18 -12.00
C ALA A 75 6.62 -3.37 -13.19
N ARG A 76 5.40 -2.87 -13.04
CA ARG A 76 4.83 -1.90 -13.97
C ARG A 76 5.38 -0.51 -13.69
N MET A 77 6.18 0.01 -14.60
CA MET A 77 6.89 1.28 -14.49
C MET A 77 6.15 2.43 -15.21
N GLY A 78 4.81 2.50 -15.08
CA GLY A 78 4.00 3.55 -15.71
C GLY A 78 4.15 3.56 -17.23
N ILE A 79 4.60 4.69 -17.80
CA ILE A 79 4.81 4.86 -19.26
C ILE A 79 5.79 3.83 -19.84
N LEU A 80 6.79 3.39 -19.06
CA LEU A 80 7.78 2.41 -19.53
C LEU A 80 7.22 0.98 -19.63
N GLY A 81 5.97 0.75 -19.18
CA GLY A 81 5.33 -0.57 -19.19
C GLY A 81 5.90 -1.51 -18.13
N ASN A 82 5.74 -2.81 -18.35
CA ASN A 82 6.34 -3.84 -17.49
C ASN A 82 7.84 -3.95 -17.78
N THR A 83 8.65 -3.78 -16.76
CA THR A 83 10.12 -3.76 -16.90
C THR A 83 10.72 -4.71 -15.87
N SER A 84 11.70 -5.52 -16.30
CA SER A 84 12.48 -6.36 -15.41
C SER A 84 13.20 -5.52 -14.36
N VAL A 85 13.36 -6.06 -13.15
CA VAL A 85 14.12 -5.40 -12.09
C VAL A 85 15.54 -5.06 -12.54
N MET A 86 16.18 -5.92 -13.34
CA MET A 86 17.55 -5.73 -13.82
C MET A 86 17.68 -4.65 -14.92
N ASP A 87 16.57 -4.30 -15.59
CA ASP A 87 16.50 -3.31 -16.68
C ASP A 87 15.93 -1.96 -16.26
N THR A 88 15.46 -1.81 -15.02
CA THR A 88 14.90 -0.55 -14.56
C THR A 88 15.93 0.31 -13.84
N PRO A 89 16.06 1.63 -14.16
CA PRO A 89 16.96 2.55 -13.45
C PRO A 89 16.38 3.10 -12.15
N PHE A 90 15.52 2.31 -11.46
CA PHE A 90 14.85 2.70 -10.22
C PHE A 90 14.89 1.57 -9.19
N SER A 91 14.85 1.94 -7.92
CA SER A 91 14.62 1.00 -6.83
C SER A 91 13.16 0.56 -6.84
N VAL A 92 12.93 -0.74 -7.00
CA VAL A 92 11.59 -1.34 -7.07
C VAL A 92 11.58 -2.69 -6.37
N THR A 93 10.51 -2.96 -5.64
CA THR A 93 10.22 -4.27 -5.03
C THR A 93 8.79 -4.68 -5.39
N SER A 94 8.60 -5.93 -5.78
CA SER A 94 7.28 -6.47 -6.15
C SER A 94 7.02 -7.72 -5.31
N TYR A 95 6.16 -7.62 -4.30
CA TYR A 95 5.79 -8.74 -3.44
C TYR A 95 4.68 -9.56 -4.08
N THR A 96 4.87 -10.87 -4.16
CA THR A 96 3.95 -11.80 -4.84
C THR A 96 2.77 -12.21 -3.95
N ALA A 97 1.73 -12.81 -4.56
CA ALA A 97 0.61 -13.43 -3.84
C ALA A 97 1.10 -14.52 -2.87
N GLN A 98 2.15 -15.27 -3.21
CA GLN A 98 2.75 -16.28 -2.33
C GLN A 98 3.30 -15.63 -1.05
N THR A 99 4.04 -14.55 -1.16
CA THR A 99 4.54 -13.80 0.01
C THR A 99 3.41 -13.21 0.84
N ILE A 100 2.40 -12.62 0.18
CA ILE A 100 1.20 -12.10 0.84
C ILE A 100 0.50 -13.18 1.68
N GLU A 101 0.32 -14.36 1.11
CA GLU A 101 -0.34 -15.49 1.78
C GLU A 101 0.53 -16.10 2.91
N ASN A 102 1.85 -16.24 2.70
CA ASN A 102 2.76 -16.79 3.70
C ASN A 102 2.85 -15.91 4.95
N GLU A 103 2.89 -14.60 4.75
CA GLU A 103 2.89 -13.62 5.83
C GLU A 103 1.52 -13.42 6.47
N GLN A 104 0.47 -14.03 5.92
CA GLN A 104 -0.92 -13.82 6.34
C GLN A 104 -1.28 -12.33 6.41
N ALA A 105 -0.77 -11.55 5.44
CA ALA A 105 -1.05 -10.12 5.33
C ALA A 105 -2.55 -9.86 5.13
N ARG A 106 -3.07 -8.82 5.78
CA ARG A 106 -4.49 -8.45 5.75
C ARG A 106 -4.76 -7.22 4.90
N SER A 107 -3.73 -6.40 4.75
CA SER A 107 -3.78 -5.18 3.97
C SER A 107 -2.47 -4.95 3.21
N VAL A 108 -2.51 -4.02 2.27
CA VAL A 108 -1.32 -3.61 1.52
C VAL A 108 -0.25 -3.00 2.43
N ALA A 109 -0.64 -2.36 3.53
CA ALA A 109 0.30 -1.81 4.49
C ALA A 109 1.12 -2.91 5.19
N ASP A 110 0.52 -4.08 5.48
CA ASP A 110 1.25 -5.22 6.04
C ASP A 110 2.35 -5.71 5.09
N VAL A 111 2.03 -5.76 3.78
CA VAL A 111 2.98 -6.17 2.74
C VAL A 111 4.07 -5.13 2.54
N ALA A 112 3.69 -3.86 2.39
CA ALA A 112 4.62 -2.79 2.09
C ALA A 112 5.67 -2.58 3.18
N THR A 113 5.31 -2.80 4.44
CA THR A 113 6.23 -2.67 5.58
C THR A 113 7.27 -3.79 5.70
N MET A 114 7.28 -4.78 4.79
CA MET A 114 8.41 -5.70 4.64
C MET A 114 9.63 -5.00 4.04
N ASP A 115 9.43 -3.93 3.30
CA ASP A 115 10.51 -3.10 2.78
C ASP A 115 11.10 -2.22 3.87
N PRO A 116 12.45 -2.18 4.05
CA PRO A 116 13.10 -1.45 5.13
C PRO A 116 12.98 0.08 5.02
N SER A 117 12.60 0.63 3.88
CA SER A 117 12.38 2.08 3.69
C SER A 117 10.91 2.49 3.79
N VAL A 118 10.02 1.52 4.11
CA VAL A 118 8.58 1.72 4.21
C VAL A 118 8.10 1.50 5.66
N ARG A 119 7.25 2.37 6.14
CA ARG A 119 6.65 2.32 7.47
C ARG A 119 5.16 2.63 7.41
N MET A 120 4.40 2.08 8.36
CA MET A 120 3.07 2.61 8.66
C MET A 120 3.19 4.01 9.27
N SER A 121 2.33 4.91 8.84
CA SER A 121 2.13 6.24 9.43
C SER A 121 0.84 6.33 10.25
N SER A 122 0.10 5.24 10.41
CA SER A 122 -1.08 5.11 11.26
C SER A 122 -1.19 3.69 11.82
N ALA A 123 -1.86 3.52 12.95
CA ALA A 123 -2.13 2.21 13.53
C ALA A 123 -3.22 1.47 12.76
N ARG A 124 -3.19 0.13 12.76
CA ARG A 124 -4.27 -0.72 12.20
C ARG A 124 -5.64 -0.51 12.87
N SER A 125 -5.65 -0.04 14.12
CA SER A 125 -6.87 0.30 14.87
C SER A 125 -7.55 1.60 14.40
N ASN A 126 -6.88 2.36 13.52
CA ASN A 126 -7.37 3.61 12.95
C ASN A 126 -8.27 3.36 11.72
N ILE A 127 -8.85 4.43 11.19
CA ILE A 127 -9.68 4.45 9.97
C ILE A 127 -8.85 4.13 8.73
N ASN A 128 -7.65 4.73 8.63
CA ASN A 128 -6.76 4.65 7.47
C ASN A 128 -5.48 3.87 7.78
N GLU A 129 -4.87 3.29 6.74
CA GLU A 129 -3.57 2.63 6.80
C GLU A 129 -2.59 3.28 5.81
N ASP A 130 -2.16 4.49 6.14
CA ASP A 130 -1.21 5.23 5.32
C ASP A 130 0.23 4.77 5.56
N LEU A 131 1.07 4.96 4.55
CA LEU A 131 2.48 4.60 4.57
C LEU A 131 3.39 5.83 4.56
N THR A 132 4.63 5.60 4.94
CA THR A 132 5.75 6.51 4.71
C THR A 132 6.79 5.76 3.89
N ILE A 133 7.23 6.32 2.77
CA ILE A 133 8.28 5.77 1.91
C ILE A 133 9.41 6.79 1.83
N ARG A 134 10.64 6.38 2.14
CA ARG A 134 11.82 7.28 2.20
C ARG A 134 11.58 8.55 3.03
N GLY A 135 10.77 8.46 4.09
CA GLY A 135 10.43 9.58 4.98
C GLY A 135 9.33 10.53 4.48
N PHE A 136 8.64 10.22 3.38
CA PHE A 136 7.50 10.99 2.88
C PHE A 136 6.22 10.20 2.94
N ASN A 137 5.13 10.86 3.35
CA ASN A 137 3.81 10.23 3.47
C ASN A 137 3.25 9.82 2.10
N VAL A 138 2.66 8.63 2.05
CA VAL A 138 1.97 8.05 0.88
C VAL A 138 0.63 7.48 1.37
N PRO A 139 -0.46 8.27 1.29
CA PRO A 139 -1.78 7.82 1.68
C PRO A 139 -2.27 6.66 0.81
N THR A 140 -3.10 5.77 1.37
CA THR A 140 -3.73 4.67 0.61
C THR A 140 -4.51 5.19 -0.61
N ALA A 141 -5.11 6.38 -0.51
CA ALA A 141 -5.82 7.03 -1.62
C ALA A 141 -4.92 7.39 -2.83
N ASP A 142 -3.59 7.46 -2.62
CA ASP A 142 -2.58 7.70 -3.66
C ASP A 142 -2.00 6.42 -4.28
N PHE A 143 -2.44 5.24 -3.83
CA PHE A 143 -2.00 3.99 -4.46
C PHE A 143 -2.58 3.89 -5.88
N ALA A 144 -1.82 3.23 -6.77
CA ALA A 144 -2.29 2.91 -8.12
C ALA A 144 -2.92 1.51 -8.15
N PHE A 145 -3.96 1.34 -8.94
CA PHE A 145 -4.53 0.04 -9.28
C PHE A 145 -4.23 -0.27 -10.74
N ASN A 146 -3.44 -1.29 -10.98
CA ASN A 146 -2.98 -1.70 -12.30
C ASN A 146 -2.40 -0.52 -13.13
N GLY A 147 -1.64 0.37 -12.46
CA GLY A 147 -0.99 1.55 -13.05
C GLY A 147 -1.83 2.84 -13.07
N MET A 148 -3.09 2.81 -12.67
CA MET A 148 -4.02 3.95 -12.71
C MET A 148 -4.33 4.46 -11.29
N PHE A 149 -4.25 5.79 -11.06
CA PHE A 149 -4.57 6.40 -9.78
C PHE A 149 -6.07 6.60 -9.56
N GLY A 150 -6.46 6.76 -8.28
CA GLY A 150 -7.82 7.08 -7.84
C GLY A 150 -8.79 5.89 -7.86
N LEU A 151 -8.32 4.67 -8.12
CA LEU A 151 -9.15 3.47 -8.29
C LEU A 151 -9.04 2.45 -7.16
N THR A 152 -8.09 2.63 -6.24
CA THR A 152 -7.93 1.77 -5.06
C THR A 152 -8.97 2.08 -3.98
N PRO A 153 -9.32 1.13 -3.08
CA PRO A 153 -10.04 1.45 -1.87
C PRO A 153 -9.39 2.59 -1.10
N TYR A 154 -10.19 3.52 -0.56
CA TYR A 154 -9.72 4.84 -0.15
C TYR A 154 -8.91 4.83 1.16
N TRP A 155 -9.41 4.13 2.18
CA TRP A 155 -8.81 4.17 3.52
C TRP A 155 -7.88 2.98 3.80
N ARG A 156 -8.24 1.80 3.28
CA ARG A 156 -7.51 0.55 3.47
C ARG A 156 -7.66 -0.33 2.25
N ALA A 157 -6.57 -0.85 1.71
CA ALA A 157 -6.57 -1.71 0.55
C ALA A 157 -6.37 -3.19 0.98
N PRO A 158 -7.37 -4.07 0.77
CA PRO A 158 -7.26 -5.50 1.05
C PRO A 158 -6.34 -6.18 0.04
N VAL A 159 -5.74 -7.30 0.42
CA VAL A 159 -4.75 -8.03 -0.39
C VAL A 159 -5.29 -9.26 -1.09
N GLU A 160 -6.45 -9.76 -0.71
CA GLU A 160 -6.99 -11.06 -1.16
C GLU A 160 -7.20 -11.13 -2.68
N THR A 161 -7.41 -9.98 -3.32
CA THR A 161 -7.62 -9.84 -4.77
C THR A 161 -6.35 -9.59 -5.56
N LEU A 162 -5.19 -9.50 -4.88
CA LEU A 162 -3.95 -9.04 -5.49
C LEU A 162 -3.02 -10.20 -5.82
N GLU A 163 -2.47 -10.16 -7.05
CA GLU A 163 -1.37 -11.00 -7.49
C GLU A 163 -0.03 -10.46 -6.98
N ARG A 164 0.10 -9.12 -6.95
CA ARG A 164 1.32 -8.46 -6.49
C ARG A 164 1.03 -7.09 -5.91
N VAL A 165 1.91 -6.70 -4.97
CA VAL A 165 2.05 -5.34 -4.49
C VAL A 165 3.43 -4.83 -4.92
N GLU A 166 3.45 -3.83 -5.79
CA GLU A 166 4.68 -3.26 -6.35
C GLU A 166 4.96 -1.93 -5.69
N ILE A 167 6.18 -1.76 -5.18
CA ILE A 167 6.64 -0.53 -4.53
C ILE A 167 7.74 0.07 -5.40
N ILE A 168 7.45 1.20 -6.02
CA ILE A 168 8.39 2.01 -6.81
C ILE A 168 8.80 3.18 -5.94
N LYS A 169 10.09 3.27 -5.57
CA LYS A 169 10.58 4.25 -4.61
C LYS A 169 10.96 5.57 -5.28
N GLY A 170 10.59 6.67 -4.63
CA GLY A 170 10.86 8.02 -5.10
C GLY A 170 9.74 8.64 -5.95
N PRO A 171 9.89 9.91 -6.34
CA PRO A 171 8.88 10.65 -7.08
C PRO A 171 8.58 10.00 -8.42
N SER A 172 7.32 9.84 -8.74
CA SER A 172 6.90 9.04 -9.90
C SER A 172 6.04 9.82 -10.91
N ALA A 173 5.90 11.14 -10.72
CA ALA A 173 5.05 11.94 -11.60
C ALA A 173 5.47 11.88 -13.07
N ALA A 174 6.76 11.74 -13.37
CA ALA A 174 7.24 11.55 -14.75
C ALA A 174 6.81 10.20 -15.33
N LEU A 175 6.74 9.14 -14.50
CA LEU A 175 6.38 7.77 -14.91
C LEU A 175 4.87 7.56 -15.00
N PHE A 176 4.13 7.87 -13.93
CA PHE A 176 2.71 7.56 -13.78
C PHE A 176 1.79 8.79 -13.92
N GLY A 177 2.31 10.00 -13.76
CA GLY A 177 1.56 11.21 -13.49
C GLY A 177 1.54 11.55 -12.00
N MET A 178 1.02 12.72 -11.66
CA MET A 178 0.84 13.15 -10.27
C MET A 178 -0.22 12.30 -9.58
N THR A 179 0.04 11.88 -8.35
CA THR A 179 -0.95 11.20 -7.50
C THR A 179 -2.05 12.17 -7.07
N PRO A 180 -3.26 11.70 -6.72
CA PRO A 180 -4.35 12.58 -6.27
C PRO A 180 -3.97 13.50 -5.10
N GLY A 181 -3.23 12.99 -4.11
CA GLY A 181 -2.75 13.72 -2.93
C GLY A 181 -1.36 14.35 -3.08
N GLY A 182 -0.68 14.16 -4.22
CA GLY A 182 0.64 14.73 -4.46
C GLY A 182 1.79 14.04 -3.70
N SER A 183 1.69 12.74 -3.43
CA SER A 183 2.75 11.95 -2.80
C SER A 183 4.03 11.95 -3.61
N VAL A 184 5.17 12.06 -2.93
CA VAL A 184 6.50 12.10 -3.56
C VAL A 184 7.46 11.01 -3.08
N GLY A 185 7.10 10.25 -2.04
CA GLY A 185 7.93 9.17 -1.49
C GLY A 185 8.03 7.94 -2.40
N GLY A 186 6.98 7.65 -3.15
CA GLY A 186 6.90 6.50 -4.05
C GLY A 186 5.50 6.24 -4.57
N VAL A 187 5.36 5.18 -5.36
CA VAL A 187 4.09 4.60 -5.78
C VAL A 187 3.97 3.19 -5.23
N VAL A 188 2.82 2.88 -4.66
CA VAL A 188 2.38 1.52 -4.39
C VAL A 188 1.37 1.15 -5.46
N ASN A 189 1.73 0.20 -6.33
CA ASN A 189 0.86 -0.27 -7.41
C ASN A 189 0.30 -1.65 -7.09
N LEU A 190 -1.02 -1.76 -7.14
CA LEU A 190 -1.77 -2.97 -6.85
C LEU A 190 -2.07 -3.71 -8.16
N VAL A 191 -1.53 -4.92 -8.32
CA VAL A 191 -1.75 -5.76 -9.49
C VAL A 191 -2.80 -6.81 -9.16
N PRO A 192 -3.97 -6.82 -9.83
CA PRO A 192 -5.03 -7.77 -9.55
C PRO A 192 -4.71 -9.18 -10.03
N LYS A 193 -5.23 -10.19 -9.33
CA LYS A 193 -5.16 -11.60 -9.71
C LYS A 193 -5.86 -11.85 -11.05
N ARG A 194 -5.27 -12.75 -11.87
CA ARG A 194 -5.86 -13.25 -13.12
C ARG A 194 -6.04 -14.77 -13.05
N ALA A 195 -6.92 -15.29 -13.91
CA ALA A 195 -7.02 -16.73 -14.10
C ALA A 195 -5.71 -17.28 -14.69
N THR A 196 -5.21 -18.35 -14.10
CA THR A 196 -4.06 -19.11 -14.60
C THR A 196 -4.51 -20.21 -15.56
N ASP A 197 -3.60 -20.77 -16.35
CA ASP A 197 -3.92 -21.88 -17.25
C ASP A 197 -4.36 -23.12 -16.47
N GLU A 198 -3.74 -23.33 -15.31
CA GLU A 198 -4.21 -24.33 -14.36
C GLU A 198 -5.42 -23.80 -13.56
N PRO A 199 -6.50 -24.58 -13.44
CA PRO A 199 -7.65 -24.21 -12.65
C PRO A 199 -7.29 -24.00 -11.19
N ILE A 200 -7.79 -22.94 -10.56
CA ILE A 200 -7.64 -22.68 -9.13
C ILE A 200 -9.00 -22.75 -8.47
N THR A 201 -9.09 -23.52 -7.38
CA THR A 201 -10.17 -23.46 -6.38
C THR A 201 -9.52 -23.53 -5.03
N ARG A 202 -9.50 -22.44 -4.30
CA ARG A 202 -8.89 -22.38 -2.97
C ARG A 202 -9.86 -21.78 -1.97
N VAL A 203 -9.98 -22.40 -0.80
CA VAL A 203 -10.73 -21.85 0.33
C VAL A 203 -9.79 -21.76 1.52
N THR A 204 -9.77 -20.59 2.17
CA THR A 204 -8.95 -20.33 3.35
C THR A 204 -9.85 -19.92 4.50
N GLY A 205 -9.80 -20.65 5.60
CA GLY A 205 -10.36 -20.25 6.89
C GLY A 205 -9.29 -19.65 7.78
N SER A 206 -9.58 -18.58 8.51
CA SER A 206 -8.64 -17.93 9.42
C SER A 206 -9.27 -17.54 10.74
N VAL A 207 -8.44 -17.50 11.78
CA VAL A 207 -8.77 -17.02 13.13
C VAL A 207 -7.64 -16.12 13.58
N MET A 208 -7.98 -14.94 14.08
CA MET A 208 -7.02 -14.02 14.68
C MET A 208 -7.49 -13.64 16.09
N SER A 209 -6.57 -13.46 17.03
CA SER A 209 -6.91 -12.97 18.38
C SER A 209 -7.56 -11.57 18.33
N ASP A 210 -8.60 -11.23 19.15
CA ASP A 210 -9.17 -12.06 20.20
C ASP A 210 -10.23 -13.05 19.66
N SER A 211 -10.94 -12.72 18.57
CA SER A 211 -11.96 -13.61 17.98
C SER A 211 -12.36 -13.20 16.56
N VAL A 212 -11.46 -12.64 15.78
CA VAL A 212 -11.75 -12.35 14.38
C VAL A 212 -11.69 -13.63 13.55
N PHE A 213 -12.82 -14.03 13.00
CA PHE A 213 -12.93 -15.17 12.09
C PHE A 213 -13.01 -14.66 10.64
N GLY A 214 -12.28 -15.32 9.75
CA GLY A 214 -12.27 -15.02 8.34
C GLY A 214 -12.47 -16.24 7.46
N VAL A 215 -13.09 -16.04 6.31
CA VAL A 215 -13.13 -17.01 5.22
C VAL A 215 -12.84 -16.28 3.90
N HIS A 216 -11.99 -16.87 3.07
CA HIS A 216 -11.66 -16.38 1.74
C HIS A 216 -11.79 -17.51 0.73
N ALA A 217 -12.47 -17.26 -0.38
CA ALA A 217 -12.58 -18.16 -1.52
C ALA A 217 -11.95 -17.51 -2.75
N ASP A 218 -11.12 -18.26 -3.47
CA ASP A 218 -10.40 -17.84 -4.66
C ASP A 218 -10.58 -18.89 -5.76
N VAL A 219 -11.29 -18.51 -6.83
CA VAL A 219 -11.64 -19.43 -7.93
C VAL A 219 -11.22 -18.81 -9.25
N GLY A 220 -10.43 -19.54 -10.01
CA GLY A 220 -9.94 -19.12 -11.32
C GLY A 220 -10.11 -20.21 -12.38
N ARG A 221 -10.58 -19.83 -13.57
CA ARG A 221 -10.76 -20.74 -14.73
C ARG A 221 -10.44 -20.00 -16.01
N ARG A 222 -9.86 -20.77 -16.95
CA ARG A 222 -9.72 -20.31 -18.32
C ARG A 222 -10.50 -21.24 -19.25
N PHE A 223 -10.94 -20.71 -20.37
CA PHE A 223 -11.76 -21.42 -21.34
C PHE A 223 -11.64 -20.80 -22.75
N GLY A 224 -12.26 -21.47 -23.73
CA GLY A 224 -12.19 -21.12 -25.14
C GLY A 224 -10.94 -21.64 -25.84
N PRO A 225 -10.78 -21.36 -27.14
CA PRO A 225 -9.58 -21.73 -27.89
C PRO A 225 -8.33 -21.15 -27.21
N ASP A 226 -7.28 -21.94 -27.06
CA ASP A 226 -5.99 -21.56 -26.47
C ASP A 226 -6.11 -20.93 -25.07
N ASN A 227 -7.16 -21.31 -24.31
CA ASN A 227 -7.45 -20.71 -23.00
C ASN A 227 -7.55 -19.17 -23.03
N ALA A 228 -8.09 -18.60 -24.13
CA ALA A 228 -8.09 -17.17 -24.38
C ALA A 228 -8.89 -16.37 -23.33
N PHE A 229 -9.99 -16.92 -22.81
CA PHE A 229 -10.84 -16.22 -21.83
C PHE A 229 -10.52 -16.67 -20.42
N GLY A 230 -10.30 -15.71 -19.52
CA GLY A 230 -10.07 -15.94 -18.10
C GLY A 230 -11.17 -15.32 -17.24
N ILE A 231 -11.55 -16.03 -16.16
CA ILE A 231 -12.36 -15.51 -15.06
C ILE A 231 -11.69 -15.87 -13.74
N ARG A 232 -11.51 -14.87 -12.85
CA ARG A 232 -11.07 -15.06 -11.47
C ARG A 232 -12.05 -14.39 -10.53
N VAL A 233 -12.51 -15.10 -9.53
CA VAL A 233 -13.45 -14.61 -8.53
C VAL A 233 -12.81 -14.74 -7.15
N ASN A 234 -12.82 -13.67 -6.36
CA ASN A 234 -12.40 -13.68 -4.97
C ASN A 234 -13.56 -13.17 -4.10
N GLY A 235 -13.79 -13.84 -2.98
CA GLY A 235 -14.75 -13.42 -1.97
C GLY A 235 -14.17 -13.62 -0.57
N MET A 236 -14.23 -12.58 0.28
CA MET A 236 -13.75 -12.65 1.66
C MET A 236 -14.78 -12.07 2.60
N LEU A 237 -14.96 -12.73 3.74
CA LEU A 237 -15.71 -12.25 4.89
C LEU A 237 -14.83 -12.36 6.13
N ARG A 238 -14.81 -11.31 6.95
CA ARG A 238 -14.08 -11.27 8.22
C ARG A 238 -14.92 -10.54 9.25
N ASP A 239 -15.09 -11.11 10.46
CA ASP A 239 -15.90 -10.51 11.52
C ASP A 239 -15.39 -10.95 12.89
N GLY A 240 -15.34 -10.03 13.86
CA GLY A 240 -15.04 -10.35 15.26
C GLY A 240 -14.31 -9.25 16.01
N ASP A 241 -13.93 -9.59 17.25
CA ASP A 241 -13.24 -8.68 18.16
C ASP A 241 -11.74 -8.69 17.87
N THR A 242 -11.16 -7.49 17.67
CA THR A 242 -9.71 -7.31 17.42
C THR A 242 -8.90 -7.47 18.71
N PRO A 243 -7.56 -7.57 18.64
CA PRO A 243 -6.71 -7.57 19.83
C PRO A 243 -6.80 -6.29 20.69
N ILE A 244 -7.40 -5.21 20.18
CA ILE A 244 -7.70 -4.01 20.96
C ILE A 244 -8.97 -4.25 21.77
N LYS A 245 -8.91 -3.99 23.05
CA LYS A 245 -10.02 -4.21 23.97
C LYS A 245 -11.30 -3.50 23.48
N ASP A 246 -12.39 -4.25 23.41
CA ASP A 246 -13.72 -3.80 22.97
C ASP A 246 -13.82 -3.23 21.54
N GLN A 247 -12.74 -3.29 20.74
CA GLN A 247 -12.79 -2.97 19.33
C GLN A 247 -13.20 -4.20 18.51
N SER A 248 -14.11 -4.02 17.57
CA SER A 248 -14.47 -5.07 16.60
C SER A 248 -14.37 -4.57 15.18
N THR A 249 -14.15 -5.51 14.26
CA THR A 249 -14.12 -5.25 12.82
C THR A 249 -15.08 -6.18 12.09
N ARG A 250 -15.62 -5.69 10.98
CA ARG A 250 -16.36 -6.48 10.01
C ARG A 250 -15.97 -6.04 8.61
N GLU A 251 -15.48 -6.98 7.83
CA GLU A 251 -15.07 -6.76 6.45
C GLU A 251 -15.78 -7.74 5.52
N ALA A 252 -16.16 -7.26 4.33
CA ALA A 252 -16.62 -8.07 3.23
C ALA A 252 -16.01 -7.54 1.93
N LEU A 253 -15.47 -8.45 1.13
CA LEU A 253 -14.81 -8.15 -0.14
C LEU A 253 -15.33 -9.12 -1.19
N GLY A 254 -15.63 -8.59 -2.37
CA GLY A 254 -15.92 -9.35 -3.57
C GLY A 254 -15.19 -8.78 -4.76
N SER A 255 -14.59 -9.63 -5.60
CA SER A 255 -14.04 -9.20 -6.87
C SER A 255 -14.28 -10.21 -7.98
N VAL A 256 -14.46 -9.67 -9.20
CA VAL A 256 -14.49 -10.44 -10.43
C VAL A 256 -13.48 -9.82 -11.37
N ALA A 257 -12.52 -10.60 -11.81
CA ALA A 257 -11.55 -10.25 -12.84
C ALA A 257 -11.81 -11.10 -14.08
N LEU A 258 -12.10 -10.45 -15.18
CA LEU A 258 -12.26 -11.06 -16.50
C LEU A 258 -11.05 -10.65 -17.35
N ASP A 259 -10.54 -11.54 -18.14
CA ASP A 259 -9.51 -11.23 -19.12
C ASP A 259 -9.67 -12.02 -20.42
N TYR A 260 -9.26 -11.39 -21.49
CA TYR A 260 -9.10 -11.99 -22.81
C TYR A 260 -7.67 -11.82 -23.27
N ARG A 261 -7.03 -12.90 -23.68
CA ARG A 261 -5.70 -12.92 -24.29
C ARG A 261 -5.78 -13.63 -25.63
N GLY A 262 -5.78 -12.83 -26.69
CA GLY A 262 -5.67 -13.30 -28.05
C GLY A 262 -4.29 -12.93 -28.61
N GLU A 263 -4.07 -13.30 -29.85
CA GLU A 263 -2.79 -13.11 -30.54
C GLU A 263 -2.38 -11.63 -30.61
N LYS A 264 -3.31 -10.73 -30.96
CA LYS A 264 -3.08 -9.27 -31.07
C LYS A 264 -3.86 -8.45 -30.07
N LEU A 265 -4.96 -8.98 -29.55
CA LEU A 265 -5.85 -8.27 -28.63
C LEU A 265 -5.76 -8.85 -27.24
N ARG A 266 -5.51 -7.99 -26.26
CA ARG A 266 -5.58 -8.32 -24.83
C ARG A 266 -6.51 -7.34 -24.15
N SER A 267 -7.40 -7.82 -23.30
CA SER A 267 -8.28 -6.95 -22.53
C SER A 267 -8.52 -7.51 -21.13
N SER A 268 -8.87 -6.64 -20.20
CA SER A 268 -9.25 -7.03 -18.84
C SER A 268 -10.31 -6.11 -18.26
N LEU A 269 -11.17 -6.70 -17.42
CA LEU A 269 -12.16 -5.99 -16.61
C LEU A 269 -12.06 -6.46 -15.18
N ASP A 270 -11.80 -5.53 -14.27
CA ASP A 270 -11.77 -5.74 -12.83
C ASP A 270 -12.97 -5.06 -12.18
N LEU A 271 -13.75 -5.80 -11.44
CA LEU A 271 -14.86 -5.30 -10.61
C LEU A 271 -14.56 -5.62 -9.16
N ILE A 272 -14.59 -4.61 -8.29
CA ILE A 272 -14.26 -4.74 -6.87
C ILE A 272 -15.36 -4.08 -6.05
N TRP A 273 -15.79 -4.78 -5.02
CA TRP A 273 -16.66 -4.27 -3.99
C TRP A 273 -16.07 -4.61 -2.62
N GLN A 274 -15.97 -3.62 -1.74
CA GLN A 274 -15.51 -3.75 -0.38
C GLN A 274 -16.44 -3.00 0.56
N LYS A 275 -16.75 -3.62 1.70
CA LYS A 275 -17.36 -2.96 2.85
C LYS A 275 -16.55 -3.26 4.10
N GLU A 276 -16.18 -2.22 4.84
CA GLU A 276 -15.48 -2.33 6.12
C GLU A 276 -16.21 -1.53 7.19
N ARG A 277 -16.36 -2.12 8.37
CA ARG A 277 -16.82 -1.44 9.57
C ARG A 277 -15.88 -1.74 10.73
N ILE A 278 -15.48 -0.70 11.45
CA ILE A 278 -14.73 -0.77 12.69
C ILE A 278 -15.57 -0.10 13.77
N ASP A 279 -15.87 -0.79 14.85
CA ASP A 279 -16.49 -0.22 16.04
C ASP A 279 -15.41 0.07 17.10
N ASN A 280 -15.54 1.14 17.85
CA ASN A 280 -14.56 1.68 18.81
C ASN A 280 -13.20 2.01 18.13
N VAL A 281 -13.27 2.92 17.16
CA VAL A 281 -12.10 3.40 16.41
C VAL A 281 -11.10 4.06 17.35
N VAL A 282 -9.82 3.68 17.22
CA VAL A 282 -8.70 4.28 17.95
C VAL A 282 -7.89 5.16 17.01
N ARG A 283 -7.93 6.48 17.24
CA ARG A 283 -7.23 7.48 16.44
C ARG A 283 -5.82 7.75 16.97
N GLN A 284 -5.04 8.43 16.15
CA GLN A 284 -3.72 8.96 16.53
C GLN A 284 -3.86 10.13 17.50
N PHE A 285 -2.87 10.28 18.39
CA PHE A 285 -2.76 11.43 19.27
C PHE A 285 -2.09 12.62 18.55
N GLN A 286 -2.70 13.78 18.66
CA GLN A 286 -2.02 15.06 18.47
C GLN A 286 -1.21 15.38 19.73
N LEU A 287 -0.20 16.23 19.60
CA LEU A 287 0.62 16.69 20.72
C LEU A 287 0.12 18.06 21.19
N GLY A 288 -0.11 18.18 22.48
CA GLY A 288 -0.41 19.47 23.13
C GLY A 288 0.80 20.41 23.08
N ALA A 289 0.55 21.70 23.06
CA ALA A 289 1.61 22.72 22.93
C ALA A 289 2.57 22.72 24.13
N ASP A 290 2.09 22.39 25.32
CA ASP A 290 2.84 22.41 26.59
C ASP A 290 3.56 21.08 26.90
N LEU A 291 3.53 20.13 25.95
CA LEU A 291 4.15 18.83 26.17
C LEU A 291 5.68 18.95 26.13
N THR A 292 6.35 18.58 27.22
CA THR A 292 7.81 18.69 27.36
C THR A 292 8.56 17.40 27.06
N SER A 293 7.89 16.25 27.15
CA SER A 293 8.42 14.95 26.74
C SER A 293 7.30 13.98 26.39
N ILE A 294 7.59 13.00 25.56
CA ILE A 294 6.63 11.94 25.20
C ILE A 294 6.53 10.95 26.37
N PRO A 295 5.32 10.68 26.93
CA PRO A 295 5.14 9.67 27.96
C PRO A 295 5.44 8.27 27.45
N GLU A 296 5.68 7.32 28.32
CA GLU A 296 5.85 5.92 27.96
C GLU A 296 4.64 5.41 27.15
N ALA A 297 4.88 4.49 26.22
CA ALA A 297 3.79 3.91 25.45
C ALA A 297 2.86 3.10 26.36
N PRO A 298 1.55 3.36 26.31
CA PRO A 298 0.59 2.57 27.10
C PRO A 298 0.46 1.16 26.52
N SER A 299 -0.32 0.31 27.20
CA SER A 299 -0.64 -1.02 26.69
C SER A 299 -1.21 -0.94 25.26
N ASN A 300 -0.64 -1.70 24.34
CA ASN A 300 -1.10 -1.78 22.95
C ASN A 300 -2.56 -2.25 22.80
N LYS A 301 -3.12 -2.83 23.86
CA LYS A 301 -4.53 -3.28 23.91
C LYS A 301 -5.50 -2.21 24.39
N ASN A 302 -5.02 -1.07 24.86
CA ASN A 302 -5.91 -0.04 25.37
C ASN A 302 -6.65 0.68 24.24
N PRO A 303 -7.99 0.78 24.30
CA PRO A 303 -8.79 1.57 23.37
C PRO A 303 -8.88 3.01 23.88
N TYR A 304 -8.04 3.91 23.47
CA TYR A 304 -8.06 5.31 23.93
C TYR A 304 -8.22 6.32 22.78
N PRO A 305 -9.19 7.18 22.84
CA PRO A 305 -10.46 6.98 23.50
C PRO A 305 -11.29 5.97 22.71
N GLY A 306 -11.61 4.80 23.22
CA GLY A 306 -12.44 3.79 22.56
C GLY A 306 -13.87 4.32 22.36
N LEU A 307 -14.17 4.83 21.17
CA LEU A 307 -15.40 5.57 20.91
C LEU A 307 -15.69 5.59 19.41
N GLY A 308 -16.97 5.50 19.07
CA GLY A 308 -17.45 5.70 17.72
C GLY A 308 -17.32 4.50 16.78
N TRP A 309 -17.37 4.79 15.50
CA TRP A 309 -17.28 3.81 14.42
C TRP A 309 -16.69 4.42 13.15
N SER A 310 -16.29 3.54 12.24
CA SER A 310 -16.03 3.85 10.82
C SER A 310 -16.75 2.82 9.96
N ASP A 311 -17.62 3.23 9.05
CA ASP A 311 -18.33 2.35 8.10
C ASP A 311 -18.08 2.88 6.70
N GLY A 312 -17.36 2.12 5.88
CA GLY A 312 -16.95 2.49 4.54
C GLY A 312 -17.36 1.44 3.50
N ARG A 313 -17.82 1.91 2.33
CA ARG A 313 -18.07 1.09 1.15
C ARG A 313 -17.28 1.65 -0.02
N ASN A 314 -16.49 0.79 -0.66
CA ASN A 314 -15.83 1.09 -1.92
C ASN A 314 -16.40 0.20 -3.02
N THR A 315 -16.64 0.80 -4.19
CA THR A 315 -16.92 0.07 -5.43
C THR A 315 -16.01 0.60 -6.51
N ALA A 316 -15.36 -0.29 -7.27
CA ALA A 316 -14.52 0.10 -8.38
C ALA A 316 -14.74 -0.82 -9.58
N GLY A 317 -14.64 -0.24 -10.78
CA GLY A 317 -14.57 -0.96 -12.05
C GLY A 317 -13.41 -0.42 -12.88
N VAL A 318 -12.58 -1.30 -13.44
CA VAL A 318 -11.40 -0.93 -14.24
C VAL A 318 -11.36 -1.80 -15.49
N PHE A 319 -11.45 -1.17 -16.65
CA PHE A 319 -11.32 -1.82 -17.96
C PHE A 319 -10.01 -1.39 -18.61
N LYS A 320 -9.27 -2.34 -19.18
CA LYS A 320 -8.05 -2.09 -19.97
C LYS A 320 -8.08 -2.92 -21.24
N ILE A 321 -7.50 -2.36 -22.29
CA ILE A 321 -7.36 -3.00 -23.60
C ILE A 321 -5.98 -2.66 -24.18
N GLU A 322 -5.35 -3.64 -24.80
CA GLU A 322 -4.11 -3.51 -25.58
C GLU A 322 -4.31 -4.19 -26.92
N TYR A 323 -3.84 -3.55 -27.99
CA TYR A 323 -3.92 -4.07 -29.35
C TYR A 323 -2.59 -3.88 -30.09
N ASP A 324 -2.02 -4.98 -30.56
CA ASP A 324 -0.80 -4.97 -31.36
C ASP A 324 -1.16 -4.61 -32.81
N ILE A 325 -0.98 -3.34 -33.17
CA ILE A 325 -1.23 -2.82 -34.50
C ILE A 325 -0.26 -3.51 -35.51
N THR A 326 1.00 -3.63 -35.06
CA THR A 326 2.06 -4.39 -35.73
C THR A 326 2.91 -5.11 -34.68
N ASP A 327 3.86 -5.94 -35.09
CA ASP A 327 4.78 -6.66 -34.18
C ASP A 327 5.67 -5.72 -33.36
N TYR A 328 5.77 -4.46 -33.73
CA TYR A 328 6.58 -3.44 -33.07
C TYR A 328 5.78 -2.26 -32.52
N LEU A 329 4.45 -2.21 -32.73
CA LEU A 329 3.61 -1.09 -32.26
C LEU A 329 2.35 -1.60 -31.60
N THR A 330 2.21 -1.29 -30.29
CA THR A 330 1.03 -1.60 -29.48
C THR A 330 0.31 -0.31 -29.09
N ALA A 331 -1.01 -0.25 -29.30
CA ALA A 331 -1.88 0.77 -28.72
C ALA A 331 -2.52 0.21 -27.45
N TYR A 332 -2.72 1.06 -26.43
CA TYR A 332 -3.42 0.69 -25.22
C TYR A 332 -4.36 1.80 -24.74
N ALA A 333 -5.40 1.39 -24.05
CA ALA A 333 -6.31 2.30 -23.38
C ALA A 333 -6.85 1.66 -22.07
N GLY A 334 -7.21 2.50 -21.12
CA GLY A 334 -7.82 2.09 -19.88
C GLY A 334 -8.81 3.14 -19.38
N TYR A 335 -9.88 2.67 -18.77
CA TYR A 335 -10.84 3.49 -18.06
C TYR A 335 -11.26 2.82 -16.76
N GLY A 336 -11.34 3.60 -15.69
CA GLY A 336 -11.85 3.11 -14.42
C GLY A 336 -12.63 4.16 -13.66
N GLN A 337 -13.50 3.68 -12.80
CA GLN A 337 -14.24 4.51 -11.85
C GLN A 337 -14.25 3.85 -10.48
N ARG A 338 -14.07 4.64 -9.44
CA ARG A 338 -14.23 4.22 -8.05
C ARG A 338 -15.12 5.18 -7.32
N LYS A 339 -16.04 4.64 -6.48
CA LYS A 339 -16.89 5.38 -5.57
C LYS A 339 -16.65 4.92 -4.13
N LEU A 340 -16.43 5.88 -3.22
CA LEU A 340 -16.47 5.72 -1.78
C LEU A 340 -17.78 6.31 -1.24
N ASP A 341 -18.45 5.56 -0.36
CA ASP A 341 -19.45 6.07 0.60
C ASP A 341 -18.92 5.75 2.01
N TRP A 342 -18.71 6.77 2.85
CA TRP A 342 -18.12 6.61 4.17
C TRP A 342 -18.86 7.45 5.21
N ASP A 343 -19.06 6.84 6.38
CA ASP A 343 -19.69 7.44 7.56
C ASP A 343 -18.89 7.03 8.80
N ALA A 344 -18.49 7.99 9.62
CA ALA A 344 -17.71 7.71 10.82
C ALA A 344 -17.99 8.72 11.94
N PHE A 345 -17.98 8.20 13.15
CA PHE A 345 -17.84 9.00 14.36
C PHE A 345 -16.52 8.62 15.03
N ALA A 346 -15.63 9.58 15.26
CA ALA A 346 -14.34 9.31 15.86
C ALA A 346 -13.90 10.48 16.75
N ALA A 347 -13.10 10.19 17.75
CA ALA A 347 -12.44 11.19 18.57
C ALA A 347 -11.09 11.60 17.99
N ASN A 348 -10.70 12.86 18.21
CA ASN A 348 -9.37 13.36 17.91
C ASN A 348 -8.68 13.70 19.24
N PRO A 349 -7.87 12.78 19.80
CA PRO A 349 -7.23 12.98 21.09
C PRO A 349 -6.01 13.90 20.99
N VAL A 350 -5.82 14.76 21.99
CA VAL A 350 -4.67 15.65 22.15
C VAL A 350 -3.99 15.34 23.47
N LEU A 351 -2.76 14.83 23.43
CA LEU A 351 -1.95 14.50 24.59
C LEU A 351 -1.48 15.78 25.26
N GLN A 352 -1.78 15.98 26.55
CA GLN A 352 -1.60 17.25 27.23
C GLN A 352 -0.30 17.33 28.06
N ASN A 353 0.13 16.22 28.65
CA ASN A 353 1.27 16.20 29.57
C ASN A 353 2.02 14.87 29.57
N THR A 354 3.13 14.83 30.30
CA THR A 354 4.02 13.67 30.45
C THR A 354 3.43 12.55 31.29
N GLN A 355 2.36 12.81 32.04
CA GLN A 355 1.62 11.81 32.83
C GLN A 355 0.60 11.05 31.96
N GLY A 356 0.44 11.44 30.70
CA GLY A 356 -0.42 10.77 29.75
C GLY A 356 -1.86 11.24 29.75
N ASP A 357 -2.17 12.38 30.38
CA ASP A 357 -3.51 12.97 30.31
C ASP A 357 -3.76 13.49 28.89
N TYR A 358 -4.96 13.29 28.39
CA TYR A 358 -5.40 13.79 27.10
C TYR A 358 -6.81 14.34 27.14
N SER A 359 -7.06 15.33 26.29
CA SER A 359 -8.40 15.79 25.95
C SER A 359 -8.79 15.27 24.57
N PHE A 360 -10.09 15.17 24.31
CA PHE A 360 -10.59 14.83 22.98
C PHE A 360 -11.91 15.51 22.68
N PHE A 361 -12.19 15.68 21.40
CA PHE A 361 -13.51 16.04 20.90
C PHE A 361 -13.96 15.00 19.86
N GLY A 362 -15.24 14.67 19.91
CA GLY A 362 -15.85 13.78 18.91
C GLY A 362 -16.23 14.54 17.65
N GLY A 363 -16.14 13.85 16.52
CA GLY A 363 -16.59 14.37 15.24
C GLY A 363 -17.36 13.32 14.45
N TRP A 364 -18.52 13.70 13.93
CA TRP A 364 -19.28 12.91 12.98
C TRP A 364 -18.98 13.37 11.57
N GLN A 365 -18.38 12.48 10.78
CA GLN A 365 -17.97 12.74 9.40
C GLN A 365 -18.71 11.82 8.44
N ARG A 366 -19.17 12.40 7.34
CA ARG A 366 -19.70 11.67 6.18
C ARG A 366 -18.93 12.13 4.96
N MET A 367 -18.51 11.20 4.12
CA MET A 367 -17.75 11.55 2.91
C MET A 367 -18.15 10.65 1.74
N THR A 368 -18.27 11.27 0.58
CA THR A 368 -18.31 10.54 -0.69
C THR A 368 -17.13 10.99 -1.55
N VAL A 369 -16.52 10.03 -2.26
CA VAL A 369 -15.49 10.33 -3.26
C VAL A 369 -15.81 9.58 -4.54
N ASP A 370 -15.99 10.31 -5.63
CA ASP A 370 -16.14 9.78 -6.99
C ASP A 370 -14.88 10.10 -7.78
N SER A 371 -14.16 9.06 -8.23
CA SER A 371 -12.95 9.18 -9.02
C SER A 371 -13.12 8.47 -10.35
N LYS A 372 -12.75 9.14 -11.43
CA LYS A 372 -12.69 8.61 -12.80
C LYS A 372 -11.28 8.76 -13.33
N SER A 373 -10.72 7.67 -13.82
CA SER A 373 -9.37 7.63 -14.36
C SER A 373 -9.37 7.09 -15.77
N THR A 374 -8.62 7.72 -16.66
CA THR A 374 -8.45 7.31 -18.05
C THR A 374 -6.98 7.31 -18.38
N GLU A 375 -6.53 6.29 -19.10
CA GLU A 375 -5.21 6.29 -19.75
C GLU A 375 -5.35 5.86 -21.22
N ALA A 376 -4.46 6.34 -22.07
CA ALA A 376 -4.30 5.86 -23.44
C ALA A 376 -2.86 6.10 -23.90
N GLY A 377 -2.35 5.26 -24.79
CA GLY A 377 -1.01 5.44 -25.27
C GLY A 377 -0.60 4.48 -26.35
N LEU A 378 0.65 4.65 -26.78
CA LEU A 378 1.32 3.85 -27.76
C LEU A 378 2.68 3.39 -27.20
N ARG A 379 3.06 2.17 -27.49
CA ARG A 379 4.41 1.62 -27.23
C ARG A 379 4.95 1.04 -28.52
N SER A 380 6.22 1.31 -28.77
CA SER A 380 6.89 0.81 -29.98
C SER A 380 8.29 0.32 -29.65
N ASN A 381 8.65 -0.85 -30.18
CA ASN A 381 9.98 -1.43 -30.07
C ASN A 381 10.55 -1.62 -31.48
N PHE A 382 11.68 -0.95 -31.78
CA PHE A 382 12.33 -1.05 -33.09
C PHE A 382 13.84 -0.81 -32.95
N LYS A 383 14.58 -0.99 -34.04
CA LYS A 383 16.03 -0.70 -34.09
C LYS A 383 16.36 0.32 -35.15
N THR A 384 17.32 1.20 -34.85
CA THR A 384 17.98 2.07 -35.83
C THR A 384 19.48 1.73 -35.85
N GLY A 385 19.90 0.96 -36.85
CA GLY A 385 21.25 0.39 -36.88
C GLY A 385 21.49 -0.49 -35.62
N PRO A 386 22.55 -0.25 -34.85
CA PRO A 386 22.87 -1.06 -33.66
C PRO A 386 22.07 -0.65 -32.39
N VAL A 387 21.26 0.41 -32.47
CA VAL A 387 20.53 0.96 -31.31
C VAL A 387 19.12 0.40 -31.26
N SER A 388 18.72 -0.22 -30.15
CA SER A 388 17.33 -0.56 -29.89
C SER A 388 16.59 0.61 -29.29
N HIS A 389 15.30 0.75 -29.61
CA HIS A 389 14.42 1.80 -29.08
C HIS A 389 13.18 1.17 -28.47
N LYS A 390 12.82 1.61 -27.25
CA LYS A 390 11.54 1.34 -26.61
C LYS A 390 10.84 2.68 -26.38
N VAL A 391 10.11 3.14 -27.41
CA VAL A 391 9.42 4.44 -27.37
C VAL A 391 8.03 4.26 -26.79
N ALA A 392 7.64 5.13 -25.87
CA ALA A 392 6.30 5.13 -25.31
C ALA A 392 5.71 6.54 -25.25
N PHE A 393 4.45 6.66 -25.68
CA PHE A 393 3.61 7.84 -25.49
C PHE A 393 2.45 7.49 -24.56
N SER A 394 2.10 8.39 -23.64
CA SER A 394 1.00 8.19 -22.68
C SER A 394 0.21 9.48 -22.49
N TYR A 395 -1.11 9.35 -22.49
CA TYR A 395 -2.09 10.32 -22.03
C TYR A 395 -2.74 9.78 -20.76
N THR A 396 -2.90 10.62 -19.71
CA THR A 396 -3.66 10.27 -18.51
C THR A 396 -4.58 11.40 -18.08
N LEU A 397 -5.75 11.02 -17.55
CA LEU A 397 -6.74 11.92 -16.99
C LEU A 397 -7.29 11.31 -15.69
N LEU A 398 -7.22 12.06 -14.59
CA LEU A 398 -7.95 11.78 -13.35
C LEU A 398 -8.93 12.92 -13.09
N ASP A 399 -10.20 12.60 -12.82
CA ASP A 399 -11.24 13.53 -12.35
C ASP A 399 -11.81 12.98 -11.04
N GLN A 400 -11.57 13.68 -9.94
CA GLN A 400 -12.02 13.29 -8.60
C GLN A 400 -12.84 14.40 -7.96
N LYS A 401 -13.96 14.01 -7.37
CA LYS A 401 -14.87 14.88 -6.65
C LYS A 401 -15.13 14.29 -5.27
N SER A 402 -15.01 15.12 -4.23
CA SER A 402 -15.25 14.74 -2.85
C SER A 402 -16.31 15.64 -2.24
N ASP A 403 -17.29 15.02 -1.56
CA ASP A 403 -18.28 15.71 -0.75
C ASP A 403 -18.06 15.34 0.71
N LEU A 404 -18.21 16.29 1.63
CA LEU A 404 -17.98 16.13 3.06
C LEU A 404 -19.12 16.76 3.86
N GLY A 405 -19.64 16.02 4.83
CA GLY A 405 -20.40 16.52 5.95
C GLY A 405 -19.56 16.35 7.22
N PHE A 406 -19.42 17.38 8.03
CA PHE A 406 -18.65 17.34 9.25
C PHE A 406 -19.31 18.12 10.37
N TYR A 407 -19.61 17.42 11.47
CA TYR A 407 -20.23 17.99 12.66
C TYR A 407 -19.36 17.70 13.90
N THR A 408 -19.02 18.72 14.68
CA THR A 408 -18.15 18.65 15.86
C THR A 408 -18.79 19.20 17.15
N GLY A 409 -20.08 19.52 17.14
CA GLY A 409 -20.78 20.10 18.30
C GLY A 409 -21.03 19.14 19.47
N PHE A 410 -20.16 18.15 19.67
CA PHE A 410 -20.22 17.21 20.78
C PHE A 410 -19.41 17.70 21.96
N PRO A 411 -19.83 17.39 23.21
CA PRO A 411 -19.04 17.73 24.38
C PRO A 411 -17.62 17.15 24.32
N PRO A 412 -16.60 17.90 24.73
CA PRO A 412 -15.25 17.39 24.87
C PRO A 412 -15.18 16.38 26.04
N GLY A 413 -14.20 15.48 25.98
CA GLY A 413 -13.88 14.53 27.03
C GLY A 413 -12.42 14.62 27.43
N ASN A 414 -12.10 14.13 28.63
CA ASN A 414 -10.73 14.02 29.12
C ASN A 414 -10.52 12.63 29.70
N SER A 415 -9.29 12.13 29.60
CA SER A 415 -8.87 10.87 30.18
C SER A 415 -7.36 10.78 30.25
N ASN A 416 -6.86 9.58 30.56
CA ASN A 416 -5.44 9.27 30.63
C ASN A 416 -5.16 8.02 29.78
N ILE A 417 -4.03 8.01 29.05
CA ILE A 417 -3.66 6.92 28.14
C ILE A 417 -3.50 5.56 28.83
N TYR A 418 -3.23 5.56 30.15
CA TYR A 418 -3.06 4.33 30.92
C TYR A 418 -4.37 3.81 31.51
N ALA A 419 -5.44 4.61 31.51
CA ALA A 419 -6.72 4.24 32.10
C ALA A 419 -7.52 3.24 31.26
N GLY A 420 -7.31 3.23 29.93
CA GLY A 420 -8.00 2.31 29.01
C GLY A 420 -9.52 2.52 28.98
N ASN A 421 -9.99 3.76 29.10
CA ASN A 421 -11.40 4.10 29.18
C ASN A 421 -12.08 3.99 27.82
N ILE A 422 -13.30 3.45 27.84
CA ILE A 422 -14.24 3.43 26.71
C ILE A 422 -15.32 4.45 27.04
N PHE A 423 -15.67 5.25 26.04
CA PHE A 423 -16.69 6.28 26.17
C PHE A 423 -17.92 5.90 25.34
N ASP A 424 -19.09 6.26 25.82
CA ASP A 424 -20.31 6.13 25.06
C ASP A 424 -20.27 7.07 23.85
N THR A 425 -20.56 6.53 22.68
CA THR A 425 -20.68 7.36 21.49
C THR A 425 -21.93 8.23 21.58
N PRO A 426 -21.80 9.57 21.46
CA PRO A 426 -22.95 10.46 21.50
C PRO A 426 -23.97 10.13 20.43
N SER A 427 -25.27 10.37 20.73
CA SER A 427 -26.33 10.20 19.74
C SER A 427 -26.21 11.25 18.63
N ILE A 428 -26.27 10.78 17.39
CA ILE A 428 -26.35 11.65 16.20
C ILE A 428 -27.77 11.86 15.69
N SER A 429 -28.77 11.29 16.40
CA SER A 429 -30.18 11.41 16.02
C SER A 429 -30.66 12.86 16.08
N GLY A 430 -31.29 13.32 15.00
CA GLY A 430 -31.78 14.70 14.87
C GLY A 430 -30.72 15.74 14.50
N ILE A 431 -29.45 15.34 14.36
CA ILE A 431 -28.38 16.26 13.94
C ILE A 431 -28.32 16.29 12.40
N SER A 432 -28.36 17.49 11.84
CA SER A 432 -28.18 17.70 10.39
C SER A 432 -26.68 17.69 10.06
N ASN A 433 -26.28 16.85 9.14
CA ASN A 433 -24.90 16.77 8.65
C ASN A 433 -24.92 16.50 7.13
N PRO A 434 -25.29 17.52 6.31
CA PRO A 434 -25.42 17.35 4.86
C PRO A 434 -24.06 17.12 4.20
N LEU A 435 -24.07 16.33 3.12
CA LEU A 435 -22.94 16.19 2.22
C LEU A 435 -22.91 17.34 1.24
N ASN A 436 -21.92 18.22 1.36
CA ASN A 436 -21.67 19.31 0.44
C ASN A 436 -20.36 19.09 -0.30
N ARG A 437 -20.21 19.68 -1.49
CA ARG A 437 -18.93 19.66 -2.20
C ARG A 437 -17.83 20.20 -1.28
N TYR A 438 -16.72 19.44 -1.17
CA TYR A 438 -15.55 19.79 -0.37
C TYR A 438 -14.35 20.08 -1.27
N GLN A 439 -14.12 19.23 -2.27
CA GLN A 439 -12.96 19.36 -3.18
C GLN A 439 -13.29 18.77 -4.56
N SER A 440 -12.72 19.37 -5.59
CA SER A 440 -12.61 18.77 -6.91
C SER A 440 -11.18 18.87 -7.41
N THR A 441 -10.66 17.79 -8.00
CA THR A 441 -9.31 17.69 -8.54
C THR A 441 -9.37 17.08 -9.93
N LYS A 442 -8.72 17.71 -10.90
CA LYS A 442 -8.55 17.18 -12.25
C LYS A 442 -7.09 17.25 -12.66
N LEU A 443 -6.51 16.10 -12.96
CA LEU A 443 -5.11 15.94 -13.36
C LEU A 443 -5.08 15.43 -14.80
N THR A 444 -4.50 16.21 -15.72
CA THR A 444 -4.36 15.80 -17.13
C THR A 444 -2.89 15.82 -17.52
N SER A 445 -2.40 14.77 -18.18
CA SER A 445 -1.00 14.75 -18.59
C SER A 445 -0.73 14.06 -19.91
N TYR A 446 0.38 14.47 -20.53
CA TYR A 446 0.98 13.83 -21.71
C TYR A 446 2.44 13.52 -21.42
N ALA A 447 2.89 12.34 -21.78
CA ALA A 447 4.27 11.92 -21.57
C ALA A 447 4.84 11.24 -22.81
N LEU A 448 6.14 11.41 -23.00
CA LEU A 448 6.94 10.71 -24.02
C LEU A 448 8.21 10.22 -23.36
N ALA A 449 8.59 8.99 -23.63
CA ALA A 449 9.83 8.40 -23.18
C ALA A 449 10.42 7.49 -24.26
N ASP A 450 11.75 7.39 -24.30
CA ASP A 450 12.49 6.42 -25.09
C ASP A 450 13.56 5.76 -24.22
N THR A 451 13.66 4.45 -24.29
CA THR A 451 14.78 3.68 -23.75
C THR A 451 15.63 3.18 -24.90
N LEU A 452 16.81 3.78 -25.04
CA LEU A 452 17.80 3.45 -26.06
C LEU A 452 18.72 2.34 -25.52
N GLY A 453 18.79 1.23 -26.23
CA GLY A 453 19.68 0.13 -25.91
C GLY A 453 20.89 0.10 -26.83
N PHE A 454 22.06 -0.01 -26.25
CA PHE A 454 23.36 -0.09 -26.91
C PHE A 454 24.06 -1.39 -26.51
N MET A 455 24.99 -1.90 -27.33
CA MET A 455 25.79 -3.08 -27.03
C MET A 455 24.91 -4.31 -26.73
N ASP A 456 23.89 -4.55 -27.53
CA ASP A 456 22.86 -5.59 -27.34
C ASP A 456 22.14 -5.45 -25.95
N ASP A 457 21.68 -4.24 -25.68
CA ASP A 457 20.98 -3.83 -24.47
C ASP A 457 21.77 -3.98 -23.15
N ARG A 458 23.11 -4.11 -23.22
CA ARG A 458 23.97 -4.05 -22.05
C ARG A 458 24.02 -2.65 -21.44
N LEU A 459 23.98 -1.62 -22.26
CA LEU A 459 23.86 -0.22 -21.83
C LEU A 459 22.49 0.29 -22.28
N GLN A 460 21.65 0.69 -21.34
CA GLN A 460 20.34 1.26 -21.62
C GLN A 460 20.27 2.70 -21.08
N LEU A 461 19.85 3.64 -21.93
CA LEU A 461 19.62 5.04 -21.59
C LEU A 461 18.14 5.36 -21.74
N THR A 462 17.46 5.64 -20.64
CA THR A 462 16.05 6.05 -20.64
C THR A 462 15.96 7.56 -20.50
N LEU A 463 15.29 8.21 -21.44
CA LEU A 463 15.01 9.64 -21.42
C LEU A 463 13.51 9.86 -21.59
N GLY A 464 12.94 10.79 -20.86
CA GLY A 464 11.52 11.11 -20.99
C GLY A 464 11.13 12.40 -20.32
N ALA A 465 9.93 12.86 -20.63
CA ALA A 465 9.31 14.00 -19.99
C ALA A 465 7.79 13.84 -19.97
N ARG A 466 7.17 14.41 -18.92
CA ARG A 466 5.71 14.51 -18.79
C ARG A 466 5.31 15.95 -18.55
N ARG A 467 4.40 16.44 -19.37
CA ARG A 467 3.70 17.70 -19.15
C ARG A 467 2.39 17.43 -18.44
N GLN A 468 2.18 18.03 -17.28
CA GLN A 468 0.98 17.84 -16.47
C GLN A 468 0.29 19.16 -16.19
N ASN A 469 -1.04 19.20 -16.34
CA ASN A 469 -1.93 20.24 -15.87
C ASN A 469 -2.65 19.76 -14.61
N VAL A 470 -2.59 20.59 -13.58
CA VAL A 470 -3.22 20.38 -12.27
C VAL A 470 -4.33 21.40 -12.10
N GLN A 471 -5.56 20.95 -12.00
CA GLN A 471 -6.72 21.77 -11.70
C GLN A 471 -7.33 21.33 -10.38
N GLY A 472 -7.66 22.29 -9.52
CA GLY A 472 -8.27 22.04 -8.21
C GLY A 472 -9.20 23.17 -7.80
N GLN A 473 -10.25 22.81 -7.06
CA GLN A 473 -11.11 23.78 -6.38
C GLN A 473 -11.50 23.23 -5.02
N ASN A 474 -11.23 24.01 -3.99
CA ASN A 474 -11.75 23.75 -2.64
C ASN A 474 -13.10 24.43 -2.47
N TYR A 475 -13.91 23.87 -1.60
CA TYR A 475 -15.25 24.39 -1.29
C TYR A 475 -15.44 24.40 0.24
N ASN A 476 -16.26 25.29 0.71
CA ASN A 476 -16.68 25.30 2.11
C ASN A 476 -17.66 24.14 2.32
N PHE A 477 -17.26 23.15 3.11
CA PHE A 477 -18.09 21.96 3.38
C PHE A 477 -19.42 22.28 4.11
N ALA A 478 -19.54 23.45 4.76
CA ALA A 478 -20.79 23.82 5.42
C ALA A 478 -21.91 24.20 4.44
N ASN A 479 -21.57 24.75 3.27
CA ASN A 479 -22.55 25.23 2.28
C ASN A 479 -22.28 24.81 0.82
N GLY A 480 -21.11 24.22 0.54
CA GLY A 480 -20.71 23.80 -0.81
C GLY A 480 -20.27 24.91 -1.74
N GLU A 481 -20.11 26.14 -1.24
CA GLU A 481 -19.65 27.28 -2.04
C GLU A 481 -18.14 27.21 -2.28
N PRO A 482 -17.64 27.66 -3.45
CA PRO A 482 -16.22 27.74 -3.71
C PRO A 482 -15.46 28.51 -2.62
N SER A 483 -14.34 27.95 -2.14
CA SER A 483 -13.48 28.53 -1.12
C SER A 483 -12.08 28.76 -1.70
N GLY A 484 -11.66 30.01 -1.74
CA GLY A 484 -10.39 30.42 -2.35
C GLY A 484 -10.39 30.38 -3.89
N PRO A 485 -9.26 30.74 -4.50
CA PRO A 485 -9.12 30.75 -5.95
C PRO A 485 -9.08 29.34 -6.53
N ARG A 486 -9.56 29.19 -7.75
CA ARG A 486 -9.39 27.95 -8.52
C ARG A 486 -7.91 27.77 -8.88
N TYR A 487 -7.37 26.61 -8.57
CA TYR A 487 -6.05 26.21 -9.01
C TYR A 487 -6.09 25.74 -10.46
N ASP A 488 -5.24 26.28 -11.34
CA ASP A 488 -5.06 25.81 -12.71
C ASP A 488 -3.63 26.14 -13.18
N LYS A 489 -2.72 25.20 -12.95
CA LYS A 489 -1.29 25.38 -13.25
C LYS A 489 -0.75 24.14 -13.94
N SER A 490 0.32 24.34 -14.71
CA SER A 490 0.99 23.24 -15.41
C SER A 490 2.48 23.20 -15.10
N ALA A 491 3.03 21.99 -15.07
CA ALA A 491 4.46 21.78 -14.94
C ALA A 491 4.94 20.64 -15.85
N THR A 492 6.23 20.65 -16.16
CA THR A 492 6.89 19.56 -16.88
C THR A 492 7.91 18.91 -15.97
N THR A 493 7.88 17.56 -15.88
CA THR A 493 8.79 16.74 -15.11
C THR A 493 9.63 15.88 -16.04
N PRO A 494 10.96 16.05 -16.04
CA PRO A 494 11.87 15.18 -16.78
C PRO A 494 12.10 13.86 -16.04
N LEU A 495 12.56 12.88 -16.83
CA LEU A 495 13.05 11.57 -16.41
C LEU A 495 14.32 11.27 -17.17
N ALA A 496 15.38 10.89 -16.51
CA ALA A 496 16.58 10.36 -17.11
C ALA A 496 17.09 9.16 -16.28
N GLY A 497 17.49 8.11 -16.94
CA GLY A 497 18.02 6.92 -16.28
C GLY A 497 19.01 6.18 -17.16
N VAL A 498 20.02 5.57 -16.56
CA VAL A 498 20.98 4.71 -17.22
C VAL A 498 21.09 3.40 -16.47
N VAL A 499 21.10 2.29 -17.18
CA VAL A 499 21.40 0.94 -16.66
C VAL A 499 22.57 0.39 -17.44
N PHE A 500 23.57 -0.10 -16.75
CA PHE A 500 24.70 -0.83 -17.34
C PHE A 500 24.78 -2.23 -16.73
N LYS A 501 24.55 -3.24 -17.56
CA LYS A 501 24.71 -4.65 -17.22
C LYS A 501 26.19 -5.01 -17.31
N VAL A 502 26.86 -4.98 -16.17
CA VAL A 502 28.29 -5.39 -16.06
C VAL A 502 28.41 -6.86 -16.46
N ARG A 503 27.46 -7.68 -15.99
CA ARG A 503 27.20 -9.08 -16.34
C ARG A 503 25.69 -9.28 -16.46
N PRO A 504 25.20 -10.41 -17.02
CA PRO A 504 23.76 -10.68 -17.08
C PRO A 504 23.05 -10.65 -15.72
N ASP A 505 23.75 -11.03 -14.66
CA ASP A 505 23.29 -11.11 -13.27
C ASP A 505 23.61 -9.85 -12.45
N LEU A 506 24.36 -8.87 -12.97
CA LEU A 506 24.82 -7.68 -12.25
C LEU A 506 24.57 -6.41 -13.04
N SER A 507 23.69 -5.56 -12.56
CA SER A 507 23.37 -4.24 -13.13
C SER A 507 23.77 -3.12 -12.17
N VAL A 508 24.34 -2.05 -12.74
CA VAL A 508 24.54 -0.75 -12.07
C VAL A 508 23.66 0.27 -12.75
N TYR A 509 23.03 1.13 -11.98
CA TYR A 509 22.15 2.16 -12.55
C TYR A 509 22.31 3.50 -11.87
N ALA A 510 21.94 4.56 -12.62
CA ALA A 510 21.74 5.88 -12.07
C ALA A 510 20.47 6.51 -12.65
N SER A 511 19.79 7.33 -11.87
CA SER A 511 18.58 8.03 -12.33
C SER A 511 18.41 9.42 -11.74
N TYR A 512 17.68 10.23 -12.50
CA TYR A 512 17.14 11.52 -12.09
C TYR A 512 15.66 11.56 -12.46
N VAL A 513 14.80 11.90 -11.49
CA VAL A 513 13.36 11.98 -11.71
C VAL A 513 12.75 13.11 -10.88
N GLU A 514 11.75 13.79 -11.46
CA GLU A 514 10.98 14.81 -10.76
C GLU A 514 9.56 14.31 -10.45
N GLY A 515 9.08 14.68 -9.25
CA GLY A 515 7.70 14.53 -8.82
C GLY A 515 6.96 15.86 -8.82
N LEU A 516 5.64 15.79 -8.71
CA LEU A 516 4.78 16.96 -8.60
C LEU A 516 3.83 16.85 -7.42
N SER A 517 3.66 17.95 -6.71
CA SER A 517 2.53 18.18 -5.82
C SER A 517 1.91 19.55 -6.12
N GLN A 518 0.63 19.73 -5.76
CA GLN A 518 -0.02 21.02 -5.93
C GLN A 518 0.71 22.08 -5.10
N GLY A 519 0.90 23.28 -5.67
CA GLY A 519 1.44 24.43 -4.94
C GLY A 519 0.38 25.02 -4.00
N ASP A 520 0.84 25.60 -2.90
CA ASP A 520 -0.02 26.24 -1.91
C ASP A 520 -0.54 27.60 -2.38
N THR A 521 -1.58 28.10 -1.71
CA THR A 521 -2.13 29.45 -1.93
C THR A 521 -1.75 30.36 -0.78
N ALA A 522 -1.27 31.55 -1.10
CA ALA A 522 -0.91 32.57 -0.13
C ALA A 522 -2.10 32.93 0.77
N PRO A 523 -1.90 33.11 2.09
CA PRO A 523 -2.93 33.62 2.99
C PRO A 523 -3.48 34.97 2.51
N THR A 524 -4.75 35.24 2.81
CA THR A 524 -5.41 36.54 2.47
C THR A 524 -5.15 37.60 3.51
N SER A 525 -3.93 37.71 4.02
CA SER A 525 -3.51 38.72 5.01
C SER A 525 -2.98 39.97 4.33
N ALA A 526 -3.37 41.15 4.82
CA ALA A 526 -2.87 42.40 4.35
C ALA A 526 -1.35 42.62 4.63
N ALA A 527 -0.75 41.82 5.50
CA ALA A 527 0.68 41.86 5.80
C ALA A 527 1.55 41.18 4.71
N ILE A 528 0.94 40.56 3.72
CA ILE A 528 1.62 39.82 2.66
C ILE A 528 1.51 40.60 1.35
N THR A 529 2.60 40.68 0.58
CA THR A 529 2.64 41.40 -0.70
C THR A 529 1.87 40.72 -1.83
N ASN A 530 1.60 39.41 -1.71
CA ASN A 530 0.91 38.60 -2.70
C ASN A 530 -0.25 37.79 -2.09
N PRO A 531 -1.23 38.42 -1.40
CA PRO A 531 -2.32 37.73 -0.75
C PRO A 531 -3.18 36.95 -1.78
N GLY A 532 -3.53 35.69 -1.49
CA GLY A 532 -4.34 34.85 -2.35
C GLY A 532 -3.64 34.35 -3.63
N GLU A 533 -2.36 34.68 -3.85
CA GLU A 533 -1.60 34.13 -4.99
C GLU A 533 -1.42 32.62 -4.84
N THR A 534 -1.62 31.90 -5.95
CA THR A 534 -1.45 30.48 -6.03
C THR A 534 -0.09 30.13 -6.63
N LEU A 535 0.75 29.42 -5.88
CA LEU A 535 2.08 29.01 -6.33
C LEU A 535 2.00 27.99 -7.47
N SER A 536 3.07 27.90 -8.26
CA SER A 536 3.25 26.82 -9.24
C SER A 536 3.32 25.46 -8.54
N PRO A 537 3.05 24.34 -9.25
CA PRO A 537 3.23 23.01 -8.67
C PRO A 537 4.65 22.84 -8.13
N PHE A 538 4.77 22.32 -6.92
CA PHE A 538 6.06 22.01 -6.31
C PHE A 538 6.72 20.83 -7.02
N LYS A 539 8.01 20.95 -7.33
CA LYS A 539 8.80 19.94 -7.98
C LYS A 539 9.74 19.26 -6.98
N SER A 540 9.39 18.06 -6.55
CA SER A 540 10.31 17.20 -5.81
C SER A 540 11.32 16.59 -6.77
N LYS A 541 12.58 16.43 -6.34
CA LYS A 541 13.67 15.91 -7.17
C LYS A 541 14.36 14.75 -6.50
N GLN A 542 14.60 13.68 -7.24
CA GLN A 542 15.40 12.56 -6.77
C GLN A 542 16.56 12.30 -7.70
N LYS A 543 17.72 12.03 -7.09
CA LYS A 543 18.91 11.41 -7.70
C LYS A 543 19.14 10.09 -7.02
N GLU A 544 19.39 9.05 -7.80
CA GLU A 544 19.62 7.71 -7.27
C GLU A 544 20.75 7.04 -8.04
N LEU A 545 21.58 6.29 -7.32
CA LEU A 545 22.63 5.41 -7.84
C LEU A 545 22.46 4.07 -7.16
N GLY A 546 22.47 2.98 -7.90
CA GLY A 546 22.31 1.67 -7.28
C GLY A 546 22.94 0.53 -8.05
N VAL A 547 22.96 -0.62 -7.36
CA VAL A 547 23.44 -1.90 -7.86
C VAL A 547 22.37 -2.94 -7.61
N LYS A 548 22.14 -3.81 -8.60
CA LYS A 548 21.24 -4.96 -8.53
C LYS A 548 22.02 -6.21 -8.92
N TYR A 549 21.98 -7.19 -8.04
CA TYR A 549 22.69 -8.44 -8.23
C TYR A 549 21.75 -9.62 -8.04
N ASN A 550 21.53 -10.38 -9.10
CA ASN A 550 20.70 -11.59 -9.12
C ASN A 550 21.62 -12.80 -8.95
N LEU A 551 21.74 -13.29 -7.72
CA LEU A 551 22.57 -14.43 -7.38
C LEU A 551 21.85 -15.73 -7.72
N ASN A 552 22.32 -16.45 -8.73
CA ASN A 552 21.87 -17.81 -9.11
C ASN A 552 20.36 -17.94 -9.39
N ASP A 553 19.69 -16.91 -9.90
CA ASP A 553 18.22 -16.81 -10.10
C ASP A 553 17.36 -17.01 -8.85
N ASP A 554 17.94 -17.44 -7.74
CA ASP A 554 17.27 -17.76 -6.48
C ASP A 554 17.32 -16.60 -5.46
N MET A 555 18.18 -15.59 -5.67
CA MET A 555 18.35 -14.48 -4.74
C MET A 555 18.64 -13.16 -5.47
N LEU A 556 17.87 -12.14 -5.16
CA LEU A 556 18.10 -10.76 -5.57
C LEU A 556 18.63 -9.94 -4.37
N ALA A 557 19.79 -9.27 -4.56
CA ALA A 557 20.29 -8.24 -3.66
C ALA A 557 20.30 -6.89 -4.37
N THR A 558 19.88 -5.82 -3.69
CA THR A 558 19.90 -4.47 -4.21
C THR A 558 20.50 -3.51 -3.19
N VAL A 559 21.29 -2.55 -3.68
CA VAL A 559 21.80 -1.42 -2.87
C VAL A 559 21.52 -0.15 -3.65
N ALA A 560 20.95 0.87 -2.98
CA ALA A 560 20.67 2.16 -3.56
C ALA A 560 21.13 3.30 -2.66
N LEU A 561 21.77 4.30 -3.24
CA LEU A 561 22.08 5.59 -2.65
C LEU A 561 21.12 6.60 -3.25
N PHE A 562 20.43 7.38 -2.44
CA PHE A 562 19.47 8.37 -2.94
C PHE A 562 19.57 9.71 -2.24
N GLU A 563 19.15 10.76 -2.95
CA GLU A 563 18.83 12.07 -2.42
C GLU A 563 17.46 12.47 -2.98
N LEU A 564 16.50 12.74 -2.09
CA LEU A 564 15.15 13.18 -2.43
C LEU A 564 14.88 14.53 -1.73
N THR A 565 14.53 15.56 -2.51
CA THR A 565 14.14 16.88 -1.99
C THR A 565 12.68 17.16 -2.28
N ARG A 566 11.97 17.76 -1.31
CA ARG A 566 10.60 18.24 -1.45
C ARG A 566 10.52 19.69 -1.02
N PRO A 567 10.16 20.63 -1.92
CA PRO A 567 9.88 22.00 -1.57
C PRO A 567 8.64 22.13 -0.69
N SER A 568 8.57 23.22 0.05
CA SER A 568 7.39 23.68 0.80
C SER A 568 7.26 25.18 0.76
N SER A 569 6.05 25.68 0.98
CA SER A 569 5.80 27.11 1.07
C SER A 569 6.23 27.69 2.42
N GLY A 570 6.39 29.00 2.44
CA GLY A 570 6.66 29.79 3.62
C GLY A 570 6.56 31.28 3.33
N ILE A 571 6.72 32.11 4.36
CA ILE A 571 6.76 33.56 4.24
C ILE A 571 8.19 33.99 4.52
N SER A 572 8.79 34.74 3.57
CA SER A 572 10.10 35.38 3.72
C SER A 572 9.93 36.89 3.57
N GLY A 573 10.26 37.64 4.63
CA GLY A 573 9.84 39.03 4.73
C GLY A 573 8.31 39.14 4.70
N ASN A 574 7.77 39.79 3.66
CA ASN A 574 6.32 39.94 3.47
C ASN A 574 5.80 39.15 2.25
N THR A 575 6.60 38.29 1.66
CA THR A 575 6.22 37.55 0.44
C THR A 575 6.02 36.08 0.75
N PHE A 576 4.91 35.49 0.31
CA PHE A 576 4.65 34.06 0.34
C PHE A 576 5.25 33.41 -0.89
N GLY A 577 5.96 32.28 -0.71
CA GLY A 577 6.63 31.60 -1.82
C GLY A 577 7.18 30.22 -1.45
N GLU A 578 7.90 29.59 -2.38
CA GLU A 578 8.60 28.32 -2.18
C GLU A 578 9.94 28.58 -1.47
N PHE A 579 9.90 28.75 -0.15
CA PHE A 579 11.06 29.07 0.67
C PHE A 579 11.51 27.97 1.62
N GLY A 580 10.69 26.93 1.76
CA GLY A 580 11.01 25.75 2.56
C GLY A 580 11.48 24.58 1.69
N GLU A 581 12.24 23.65 2.28
CA GLU A 581 12.65 22.42 1.63
C GLU A 581 12.98 21.35 2.68
N GLN A 582 12.43 20.15 2.53
CA GLN A 582 12.90 18.95 3.22
C GLN A 582 13.80 18.17 2.27
N ARG A 583 14.95 17.67 2.78
CA ARG A 583 15.88 16.81 2.05
C ARG A 583 16.11 15.51 2.83
N ASN A 584 15.90 14.38 2.14
CA ASN A 584 16.16 13.05 2.66
C ASN A 584 17.26 12.40 1.82
N ARG A 585 18.40 12.07 2.44
CA ARG A 585 19.50 11.31 1.84
C ARG A 585 19.59 9.98 2.50
N GLY A 586 19.89 8.93 1.74
CA GLY A 586 19.93 7.64 2.35
C GLY A 586 20.66 6.57 1.56
N VAL A 587 20.85 5.46 2.27
CA VAL A 587 21.34 4.20 1.73
C VAL A 587 20.31 3.13 2.06
N GLU A 588 19.91 2.36 1.06
CA GLU A 588 19.03 1.22 1.22
C GLU A 588 19.74 -0.03 0.71
N ALA A 589 19.72 -1.10 1.50
CA ALA A 589 20.15 -2.41 1.06
C ALA A 589 19.02 -3.40 1.34
N SER A 590 18.60 -4.16 0.32
CA SER A 590 17.58 -5.18 0.44
C SER A 590 17.98 -6.46 -0.26
N PHE A 591 17.44 -7.56 0.21
CA PHE A 591 17.63 -8.87 -0.39
C PHE A 591 16.35 -9.69 -0.25
N ALA A 592 16.15 -10.60 -1.20
CA ALA A 592 15.08 -11.57 -1.20
C ALA A 592 15.57 -12.84 -1.87
N GLY A 593 15.29 -14.00 -1.29
CA GLY A 593 15.57 -15.29 -1.91
C GLY A 593 16.22 -16.32 -1.04
N GLU A 594 16.59 -17.45 -1.65
CA GLU A 594 17.17 -18.60 -1.00
C GLU A 594 18.71 -18.42 -0.86
N VAL A 595 19.17 -18.28 0.38
CA VAL A 595 20.60 -18.09 0.70
C VAL A 595 21.32 -19.41 0.94
N ALA A 596 20.59 -20.45 1.30
CA ALA A 596 21.03 -21.83 1.42
C ALA A 596 19.82 -22.71 1.21
N LYS A 597 20.01 -23.98 0.82
CA LYS A 597 18.92 -24.92 0.54
C LYS A 597 17.90 -24.93 1.68
N GLY A 598 16.66 -24.53 1.38
CA GLY A 598 15.55 -24.44 2.34
C GLY A 598 15.65 -23.27 3.32
N VAL A 599 16.59 -22.31 3.14
CA VAL A 599 16.70 -21.11 3.96
C VAL A 599 16.50 -19.89 3.08
N ARG A 600 15.37 -19.21 3.26
CA ARG A 600 15.00 -17.99 2.51
C ARG A 600 15.05 -16.78 3.42
N LEU A 601 15.55 -15.68 2.90
CA LEU A 601 15.58 -14.38 3.56
C LEU A 601 14.79 -13.36 2.74
N LEU A 602 14.09 -12.46 3.43
CA LEU A 602 13.39 -11.33 2.84
C LEU A 602 13.52 -10.12 3.76
N GLY A 603 14.04 -9.02 3.23
CA GLY A 603 14.14 -7.79 4.02
C GLY A 603 15.35 -6.94 3.67
N GLY A 604 15.82 -6.16 4.63
CA GLY A 604 16.93 -5.25 4.43
C GLY A 604 17.11 -4.23 5.54
N VAL A 605 17.93 -3.23 5.24
CA VAL A 605 18.25 -2.10 6.10
C VAL A 605 18.15 -0.80 5.32
N SER A 606 17.69 0.26 5.96
CA SER A 606 17.74 1.62 5.42
C SER A 606 18.36 2.58 6.45
N TYR A 607 19.18 3.48 5.96
CA TYR A 607 19.64 4.68 6.67
C TYR A 607 19.13 5.91 5.93
N ILE A 608 18.45 6.83 6.64
CA ILE A 608 17.87 8.04 6.06
C ILE A 608 18.23 9.26 6.92
N ASP A 609 19.08 10.13 6.39
CA ASP A 609 19.32 11.46 6.95
C ASP A 609 18.29 12.44 6.39
N ALA A 610 17.18 12.61 7.12
CA ALA A 610 16.07 13.47 6.74
C ALA A 610 16.14 14.79 7.52
N VAL A 611 16.32 15.90 6.82
CA VAL A 611 16.49 17.21 7.45
C VAL A 611 15.61 18.29 6.81
N ILE A 612 15.22 19.28 7.60
CA ILE A 612 14.66 20.55 7.13
C ILE A 612 15.81 21.35 6.53
N ASN A 613 16.00 21.27 5.21
CA ASN A 613 17.14 21.87 4.50
C ASN A 613 17.01 23.37 4.34
N LYS A 614 15.76 23.86 4.18
CA LYS A 614 15.44 25.28 4.17
C LYS A 614 14.18 25.52 5.01
N ALA A 615 14.18 26.57 5.81
CA ALA A 615 13.03 26.99 6.60
C ALA A 615 12.95 28.53 6.67
N THR A 616 11.73 29.06 6.67
CA THR A 616 11.47 30.50 6.94
C THR A 616 11.36 30.77 8.43
N THR A 617 11.00 29.77 9.22
CA THR A 617 10.95 29.87 10.69
C THR A 617 12.36 29.74 11.24
N PRO A 618 12.85 30.74 12.01
CA PRO A 618 14.16 30.68 12.64
C PRO A 618 14.34 29.45 13.53
N GLY A 619 15.52 28.84 13.50
CA GLY A 619 15.85 27.68 14.34
C GLY A 619 15.40 26.32 13.81
N LEU A 620 14.59 26.25 12.76
CA LEU A 620 14.16 24.95 12.20
C LEU A 620 15.12 24.39 11.16
N GLN A 621 15.89 25.22 10.49
CA GLN A 621 16.83 24.77 9.45
C GLN A 621 17.93 23.89 10.07
N GLY A 622 18.14 22.71 9.50
CA GLY A 622 19.09 21.71 9.99
C GLY A 622 18.48 20.69 10.94
N ASN A 623 17.28 20.90 11.46
CA ASN A 623 16.59 19.95 12.30
C ASN A 623 16.16 18.70 11.51
N LYS A 624 16.06 17.56 12.21
CA LYS A 624 15.55 16.32 11.63
C LYS A 624 14.07 16.45 11.26
N ALA A 625 13.70 15.85 10.14
CA ALA A 625 12.32 15.81 9.71
C ALA A 625 11.45 14.98 10.67
N ILE A 626 10.23 15.44 10.91
CA ILE A 626 9.28 14.80 11.83
C ILE A 626 9.00 13.35 11.40
N GLY A 627 9.04 12.44 12.37
CA GLY A 627 8.61 11.06 12.20
C GLY A 627 9.52 10.20 11.31
N VAL A 628 10.72 10.64 10.94
CA VAL A 628 11.65 9.86 10.12
C VAL A 628 12.78 9.31 10.98
N PRO A 629 12.91 7.96 11.13
CA PRO A 629 14.04 7.35 11.83
C PRO A 629 15.30 7.42 10.98
N ASP A 630 16.47 7.56 11.62
CA ASP A 630 17.75 7.48 10.92
C ASP A 630 18.00 6.05 10.43
N TRP A 631 17.76 5.04 11.26
CA TRP A 631 17.92 3.63 10.92
C TRP A 631 16.62 2.87 10.99
N GLN A 632 16.39 2.02 10.00
CA GLN A 632 15.33 1.03 9.99
C GLN A 632 15.86 -0.30 9.47
N PHE A 633 15.51 -1.37 10.16
CA PHE A 633 15.85 -2.73 9.80
C PHE A 633 14.60 -3.60 9.80
N ASN A 634 14.44 -4.42 8.78
CA ASN A 634 13.38 -5.41 8.68
C ASN A 634 13.96 -6.66 8.02
N LEU A 635 14.02 -7.76 8.76
CA LEU A 635 14.54 -9.03 8.27
C LEU A 635 13.61 -10.16 8.65
N GLY A 636 13.05 -10.83 7.65
CA GLY A 636 12.35 -12.09 7.73
C GLY A 636 13.25 -13.25 7.27
N ALA A 637 13.13 -14.37 7.93
CA ALA A 637 13.78 -15.62 7.57
C ALA A 637 12.77 -16.77 7.59
N GLU A 638 12.82 -17.64 6.60
CA GLU A 638 12.09 -18.89 6.52
C GLU A 638 13.09 -20.05 6.48
N TRP A 639 12.81 -21.13 7.21
CA TRP A 639 13.62 -22.35 7.21
C TRP A 639 12.75 -23.58 7.04
N ASP A 640 12.93 -24.29 5.94
CA ASP A 640 12.31 -25.58 5.68
C ASP A 640 13.02 -26.63 6.52
N THR A 641 12.33 -27.20 7.51
CA THR A 641 12.93 -28.11 8.46
C THR A 641 13.25 -29.47 7.79
N PRO A 642 14.48 -29.98 7.90
CA PRO A 642 14.84 -31.24 7.23
C PRO A 642 14.22 -32.48 7.89
N PHE A 643 13.75 -32.38 9.14
CA PHE A 643 13.24 -33.48 9.94
C PHE A 643 11.72 -33.64 9.90
N VAL A 644 10.99 -32.63 9.41
CA VAL A 644 9.53 -32.68 9.18
C VAL A 644 9.24 -32.17 7.77
N PRO A 645 9.10 -33.06 6.77
CA PRO A 645 8.81 -32.64 5.41
C PRO A 645 7.54 -31.74 5.34
N GLY A 646 7.64 -30.63 4.64
CA GLY A 646 6.56 -29.65 4.50
C GLY A 646 6.43 -28.66 5.65
N LEU A 647 7.23 -28.74 6.72
CA LEU A 647 7.26 -27.77 7.79
C LEU A 647 8.32 -26.68 7.53
N THR A 648 7.86 -25.43 7.44
CA THR A 648 8.70 -24.23 7.40
C THR A 648 8.48 -23.44 8.70
N VAL A 649 9.57 -23.05 9.35
CA VAL A 649 9.58 -22.15 10.50
C VAL A 649 9.99 -20.77 10.00
N LEU A 650 9.34 -19.71 10.50
CA LEU A 650 9.59 -18.34 10.09
C LEU A 650 9.76 -17.42 11.30
N GLY A 651 10.62 -16.41 11.13
CA GLY A 651 10.85 -15.37 12.11
C GLY A 651 11.13 -14.05 11.42
N ARG A 652 10.75 -12.95 12.07
CA ARG A 652 11.00 -11.59 11.59
C ARG A 652 11.45 -10.71 12.74
N VAL A 653 12.41 -9.84 12.46
CA VAL A 653 12.85 -8.78 13.36
C VAL A 653 12.67 -7.45 12.66
N ILE A 654 12.00 -6.52 13.34
CA ILE A 654 11.77 -5.16 12.88
C ILE A 654 12.39 -4.23 13.93
N TYR A 655 13.29 -3.36 13.51
CA TYR A 655 13.84 -2.28 14.32
C TYR A 655 13.54 -0.94 13.68
N THR A 656 13.11 0.01 14.49
CA THR A 656 12.93 1.41 14.10
C THR A 656 13.66 2.28 15.11
N ASP A 657 14.52 3.13 14.62
CA ASP A 657 15.30 4.04 15.45
C ASP A 657 14.45 5.17 16.03
N ARG A 658 15.02 5.94 16.94
CA ARG A 658 14.40 7.13 17.53
C ARG A 658 13.94 8.08 16.41
N THR A 659 12.76 8.71 16.64
CA THR A 659 12.22 9.75 15.77
C THR A 659 11.90 11.00 16.56
N TYR A 660 11.76 12.14 15.87
CA TYR A 660 11.23 13.36 16.47
C TYR A 660 9.76 13.53 16.10
N ALA A 661 8.97 14.00 17.07
CA ALA A 661 7.53 14.20 16.90
C ALA A 661 7.16 15.67 16.63
N ASN A 662 8.12 16.60 16.71
CA ASN A 662 7.95 18.01 16.39
C ASN A 662 9.14 18.57 15.59
N ALA A 663 8.92 19.69 14.91
CA ALA A 663 9.92 20.30 14.04
C ALA A 663 11.12 20.89 14.81
N ASP A 664 10.92 21.29 16.06
CA ASP A 664 11.98 21.84 16.92
C ASP A 664 12.91 20.77 17.48
N ASN A 665 12.61 19.49 17.23
CA ASN A 665 13.34 18.32 17.73
C ASN A 665 13.45 18.25 19.27
N THR A 666 12.52 18.86 19.98
CA THR A 666 12.44 18.80 21.44
C THR A 666 11.71 17.57 21.97
N LEU A 667 10.77 17.03 21.17
CA LEU A 667 10.00 15.85 21.50
C LEU A 667 10.48 14.63 20.73
N SER A 668 11.10 13.67 21.39
CA SER A 668 11.61 12.46 20.78
C SER A 668 10.81 11.23 21.19
N VAL A 669 10.59 10.33 20.24
CA VAL A 669 9.98 9.01 20.44
C VAL A 669 11.10 7.97 20.45
N PRO A 670 11.19 7.13 21.50
CA PRO A 670 12.23 6.12 21.62
C PRO A 670 12.24 5.09 20.49
N SER A 671 13.40 4.52 20.22
CA SER A 671 13.55 3.37 19.33
C SER A 671 12.82 2.15 19.88
N TRP A 672 12.44 1.25 18.98
CA TRP A 672 11.78 0.01 19.36
C TRP A 672 12.18 -1.15 18.46
N THR A 673 12.08 -2.36 19.02
CA THR A 673 12.27 -3.62 18.29
C THR A 673 11.05 -4.50 18.48
N ARG A 674 10.53 -5.06 17.39
CA ARG A 674 9.48 -6.07 17.38
C ARG A 674 10.02 -7.36 16.78
N VAL A 675 9.65 -8.47 17.37
CA VAL A 675 9.95 -9.81 16.87
C VAL A 675 8.65 -10.53 16.59
N ASP A 676 8.56 -11.14 15.41
CA ASP A 676 7.45 -11.97 15.00
C ASP A 676 7.97 -13.39 14.75
N ALA A 677 7.15 -14.40 14.96
CA ALA A 677 7.51 -15.80 14.72
C ALA A 677 6.31 -16.58 14.18
N GLY A 678 6.57 -17.64 13.44
CA GLY A 678 5.47 -18.47 12.90
C GLY A 678 5.94 -19.80 12.34
N ALA A 679 4.97 -20.56 11.83
CA ALA A 679 5.21 -21.81 11.15
C ALA A 679 4.18 -22.01 10.03
N ARG A 680 4.61 -22.65 8.94
CA ARG A 680 3.78 -23.10 7.84
C ARG A 680 3.99 -24.60 7.67
N TYR A 681 2.88 -25.33 7.57
CA TYR A 681 2.92 -26.77 7.31
C TYR A 681 2.11 -27.11 6.07
N GLU A 682 2.78 -27.58 5.05
CA GLU A 682 2.20 -27.99 3.77
C GLU A 682 2.11 -29.51 3.70
N THR A 683 0.93 -30.03 3.42
CA THR A 683 0.68 -31.47 3.36
C THR A 683 -0.43 -31.79 2.36
N LYS A 684 -0.66 -33.08 2.15
CA LYS A 684 -1.82 -33.58 1.40
C LYS A 684 -2.68 -34.42 2.29
N ILE A 685 -3.98 -34.12 2.38
CA ILE A 685 -4.97 -34.92 3.10
C ILE A 685 -5.86 -35.55 2.04
N SER A 686 -5.82 -36.89 1.96
CA SER A 686 -6.51 -37.67 0.92
C SER A 686 -6.23 -37.19 -0.51
N GLY A 687 -4.97 -36.77 -0.77
CA GLY A 687 -4.53 -36.26 -2.08
C GLY A 687 -4.75 -34.76 -2.30
N THR A 688 -5.58 -34.08 -1.49
CA THR A 688 -5.88 -32.67 -1.58
C THR A 688 -4.81 -31.85 -0.87
N PRO A 689 -4.17 -30.86 -1.51
CA PRO A 689 -3.20 -29.95 -0.87
C PRO A 689 -3.85 -29.12 0.24
N VAL A 690 -3.24 -29.15 1.41
CA VAL A 690 -3.66 -28.38 2.59
C VAL A 690 -2.45 -27.67 3.17
N THR A 691 -2.60 -26.38 3.43
CA THR A 691 -1.56 -25.57 4.09
C THR A 691 -2.11 -25.00 5.39
N PHE A 692 -1.43 -25.29 6.49
CA PHE A 692 -1.68 -24.67 7.80
C PHE A 692 -0.64 -23.58 8.03
N ARG A 693 -1.07 -22.42 8.56
CA ARG A 693 -0.18 -21.30 8.92
C ARG A 693 -0.52 -20.83 10.33
N PHE A 694 0.51 -20.57 11.10
CA PHE A 694 0.41 -19.99 12.43
C PHE A 694 1.45 -18.90 12.59
N ASN A 695 1.02 -17.68 12.90
CA ASN A 695 1.91 -16.52 13.12
C ASN A 695 1.61 -15.87 14.46
N VAL A 696 2.66 -15.41 15.12
CA VAL A 696 2.61 -14.56 16.32
C VAL A 696 3.32 -13.25 15.99
N GLU A 697 2.56 -12.20 15.82
CA GLU A 697 3.08 -10.85 15.64
C GLU A 697 3.35 -10.22 17.02
N ASN A 698 4.45 -9.47 17.15
CA ASN A 698 4.89 -8.88 18.43
C ASN A 698 5.01 -9.93 19.56
N LEU A 699 5.83 -10.96 19.33
CA LEU A 699 6.01 -12.14 20.20
C LEU A 699 6.23 -11.77 21.68
N PHE A 700 7.03 -10.73 21.94
CA PHE A 700 7.37 -10.27 23.28
C PHE A 700 6.40 -9.26 23.86
N ASN A 701 5.28 -8.97 23.17
CA ASN A 701 4.26 -8.00 23.56
C ASN A 701 4.84 -6.63 23.92
N ARG A 702 5.79 -6.13 23.13
CA ARG A 702 6.42 -4.83 23.34
C ARG A 702 5.42 -3.71 23.11
N ASN A 703 5.27 -2.82 24.09
CA ASN A 703 4.55 -1.56 23.91
C ASN A 703 5.51 -0.52 23.32
N TYR A 704 5.07 0.20 22.32
CA TYR A 704 5.86 1.23 21.66
C TYR A 704 4.98 2.28 20.98
N TRP A 705 5.54 3.48 20.85
CA TRP A 705 4.96 4.53 20.03
C TRP A 705 5.46 4.44 18.59
N GLY A 706 4.53 4.55 17.64
CA GLY A 706 4.83 4.91 16.26
C GLY A 706 4.55 6.40 16.01
N THR A 707 5.25 6.97 15.02
CA THR A 707 5.09 8.39 14.64
C THR A 707 4.70 8.51 13.18
N ALA A 708 3.72 9.39 12.90
CA ALA A 708 3.43 9.88 11.55
C ALA A 708 4.30 11.09 11.22
N THR A 709 4.45 11.38 9.93
CA THR A 709 5.22 12.54 9.44
C THR A 709 4.59 13.90 9.80
N ALA A 710 3.34 13.90 10.29
CA ALA A 710 2.67 15.09 10.82
C ALA A 710 2.88 15.29 12.33
N GLY A 711 3.73 14.46 12.98
CA GLY A 711 3.98 14.52 14.42
C GLY A 711 2.93 13.81 15.27
N TYR A 712 1.95 13.12 14.68
CA TYR A 712 0.98 12.35 15.44
C TYR A 712 1.60 11.07 15.98
N LEU A 713 1.18 10.67 17.18
CA LEU A 713 1.58 9.42 17.83
C LEU A 713 0.49 8.37 17.70
N PHE A 714 0.89 7.14 17.46
CA PHE A 714 0.00 5.99 17.54
C PHE A 714 0.67 4.84 18.28
N VAL A 715 -0.11 4.01 18.94
CA VAL A 715 0.41 2.85 19.64
C VAL A 715 0.62 1.70 18.66
N GLY A 716 1.72 1.00 18.84
CA GLY A 716 2.10 -0.13 18.02
C GLY A 716 1.12 -1.31 18.10
N THR A 717 1.29 -2.27 17.21
CA THR A 717 0.45 -3.48 17.14
C THR A 717 0.60 -4.31 18.41
N PRO A 718 -0.49 -4.73 19.08
CA PRO A 718 -0.43 -5.67 20.19
C PRO A 718 0.02 -7.06 19.73
N ARG A 719 0.46 -7.91 20.67
CA ARG A 719 0.70 -9.33 20.35
C ARG A 719 -0.55 -9.95 19.77
N THR A 720 -0.42 -10.46 18.55
CA THR A 720 -1.53 -10.96 17.75
C THR A 720 -1.20 -12.38 17.28
N TYR A 721 -2.09 -13.32 17.55
CA TYR A 721 -1.99 -14.68 17.06
C TYR A 721 -2.89 -14.84 15.84
N THR A 722 -2.38 -15.41 14.77
CA THR A 722 -3.16 -15.70 13.56
C THR A 722 -2.94 -17.15 13.16
N PHE A 723 -4.02 -17.87 12.96
CA PHE A 723 -4.02 -19.22 12.41
C PHE A 723 -4.88 -19.25 11.15
N SER A 724 -4.41 -19.94 10.11
CA SER A 724 -5.20 -20.17 8.91
C SER A 724 -4.98 -21.56 8.34
N THR A 725 -6.01 -22.06 7.65
CA THR A 725 -5.98 -23.30 6.88
C THR A 725 -6.46 -23.00 5.47
N SER A 726 -5.63 -23.29 4.49
CA SER A 726 -5.95 -23.18 3.06
C SER A 726 -6.07 -24.58 2.44
N ILE A 727 -7.15 -24.81 1.71
CA ILE A 727 -7.41 -26.07 1.00
C ILE A 727 -7.53 -25.71 -0.49
N ALA A 728 -6.74 -26.39 -1.34
CA ALA A 728 -6.78 -26.24 -2.78
C ALA A 728 -7.36 -27.51 -3.43
N PHE A 729 -8.38 -27.32 -4.30
CA PHE A 729 -9.11 -28.40 -4.95
C PHE A 729 -8.79 -28.48 -6.44
#